data_d974ac4a83c8c353719345797b80f22b
#
_entry.id   d974ac4a83c8c353719345797b80f22b
#
_cell.length_a   1.000
_cell.length_b   1.000
_cell.length_c   1.000
_cell.angle_alpha   90.00
_cell.angle_beta   90.00
_cell.angle_gamma   90.00
#
_symmetry.space_group_name_H-M   'P 1'
#
loop_
_entity.id
_entity.type
_entity.pdbx_description
1 polymer ?
#
loop_
_entity_poly.entity_id
_entity_poly.type
_entity_poly.pdbx_seq_one_letter_code
_entity_poly.pdbx_strand_id
1 'polypeptide(L)'
;MTEKSHKKTAKGRAGSPSPTSARNKKADNGARGNKVSERLKAVKELQKTETKKARPEHVVNLIGDALWLMGLAATLYLAISLISFDMGDPSWSHSSPVVEDVANWGGLFGAYVADVGYYLFGWSFWWWIAAACVMLYKNFRLHAKQTENEAYNHKIAAAALFVLTVFSPVLEYFVLGGKYADSLPVGAGGMVGIRVGAVFAWLLGKSGSLLIILVVLLLSLSLLVQISWLEFLNGAGRAVQNRLSALSGKVMALGKRRPNSKTDGVDTQNTRRMVKEAKNITAKPVALPEGSSSNRKSVAVSVAPSPKIQVSLFEDDEPRQAGEYHKPTLNLLRIPDSEPVSINPAELERTAELIESKLAEFGIGVQVVSATSGPVITRYEIEPAQGVKGSQIVALSKDLARSMSLQSVRIVETIAGKNTMGIELPNDKRQDVMLSEILSSPVFAEAKSKLTVALGKDIAGTPVVGDLAKMPHLLVAGMTGSGKSVGVNGMIMSMLFKATPDEVRFIMIDPKMLELSIYDGIPHLLCPVVTDMREAGQALNWCVAEMEKRYRLLSHAGVRNLEGFNQKVEAAKAAGKPLLNPFSLNPDSPEPLEKLPMIVVVIDELADLMMTERKAVEQQIARLAQKARAAGIHMIVATQRPSVDVVTGLIKANIPTRMAFTVQSKIDSRTILDQMGADELLKYGDSLFLQPGSAEPTRLQGAFVSDDEVHQVVNYVKSQAPADYIEGLLSGEAALETANIVNPNADSDELFDQAVAYVLESKKTSISSLQRQLRIGYNRAANLMEALENAGVVSPTDLNGNRKILAHKDHL
;
A
#
# COMPACT_ATOMS: atom_id res chain seq x y z
N MET A 1 -22.84 -66.37 18.87
CA MET A 1 -22.90 -67.49 17.90
C MET A 1 -21.74 -67.20 16.96
N THR A 2 -20.59 -67.76 17.22
CA THR A 2 -20.04 -69.03 16.68
C THR A 2 -19.57 -68.82 15.26
N GLU A 3 -18.36 -68.93 14.89
CA GLU A 3 -17.23 -69.84 15.13
C GLU A 3 -16.50 -69.96 13.79
N LYS A 4 -15.15 -69.81 13.77
CA LYS A 4 -14.16 -70.80 13.38
C LYS A 4 -14.20 -71.28 11.88
N SER A 5 -13.17 -71.54 11.15
CA SER A 5 -11.78 -71.95 11.43
C SER A 5 -11.19 -72.57 10.14
N HIS A 6 -9.88 -72.65 10.06
CA HIS A 6 -9.03 -73.73 9.49
C HIS A 6 -8.71 -73.70 8.00
N LYS A 7 -7.43 -73.62 7.69
CA LYS A 7 -6.31 -74.61 7.55
C LYS A 7 -6.22 -75.32 6.21
N LYS A 8 -5.10 -75.27 5.54
CA LYS A 8 -3.95 -76.13 5.39
C LYS A 8 -3.47 -76.25 3.91
N THR A 9 -2.16 -76.10 3.76
CA THR A 9 -1.12 -77.00 3.23
C THR A 9 -1.29 -77.52 1.80
N ALA A 10 -0.30 -77.69 0.93
CA ALA A 10 1.07 -78.16 1.00
C ALA A 10 1.84 -78.05 -0.34
N LYS A 11 3.19 -77.86 -0.31
CA LYS A 11 4.26 -78.69 -0.83
C LYS A 11 4.50 -78.88 -2.35
N GLY A 12 5.76 -78.69 -2.73
CA GLY A 12 6.54 -79.38 -3.80
C GLY A 12 7.65 -78.49 -4.37
N ARG A 13 8.91 -78.56 -3.92
CA ARG A 13 10.11 -79.29 -4.38
C ARG A 13 10.39 -79.09 -5.87
N ALA A 14 11.54 -78.70 -6.42
CA ALA A 14 12.93 -78.83 -6.03
C ALA A 14 13.77 -78.16 -7.15
N GLY A 15 15.04 -77.83 -6.88
CA GLY A 15 16.05 -77.59 -7.90
C GLY A 15 17.00 -76.40 -7.71
N SER A 16 18.08 -76.60 -6.97
CA SER A 16 19.29 -75.78 -7.01
C SER A 16 20.21 -76.21 -8.18
N PRO A 17 21.09 -75.34 -8.73
CA PRO A 17 22.41 -75.14 -8.10
C PRO A 17 22.99 -73.73 -8.11
N SER A 18 23.90 -73.55 -7.22
CA SER A 18 24.77 -72.46 -6.87
C SER A 18 25.87 -72.13 -7.91
N PRO A 19 26.87 -71.23 -7.56
CA PRO A 19 26.82 -69.82 -7.21
C PRO A 19 27.90 -69.02 -7.98
N THR A 20 27.75 -67.73 -8.18
CA THR A 20 28.88 -66.77 -8.23
C THR A 20 28.36 -65.34 -8.41
N SER A 21 29.06 -64.42 -7.72
CA SER A 21 28.91 -62.95 -7.78
C SER A 21 27.78 -62.30 -7.00
N ALA A 22 27.88 -62.37 -5.66
CA ALA A 22 27.11 -61.52 -4.77
C ALA A 22 28.07 -60.71 -3.88
N ARG A 23 28.59 -59.63 -4.42
CA ARG A 23 29.26 -58.60 -3.60
C ARG A 23 29.14 -57.28 -4.32
N ASN A 24 28.06 -56.57 -4.15
CA ASN A 24 27.90 -55.09 -4.33
C ASN A 24 26.46 -54.61 -4.48
N LYS A 25 25.49 -55.27 -3.80
CA LYS A 25 24.10 -54.76 -3.78
C LYS A 25 23.53 -54.61 -2.37
N LYS A 26 24.35 -54.61 -1.31
CA LYS A 26 23.86 -54.45 0.10
C LYS A 26 24.10 -53.04 0.67
N ALA A 27 24.86 -52.18 0.03
CA ALA A 27 25.09 -50.80 0.53
C ALA A 27 24.05 -49.80 0.07
N ASP A 28 23.31 -50.00 -1.05
CA ASP A 28 22.40 -49.00 -1.60
C ASP A 28 20.96 -49.11 -1.12
N ASN A 29 20.53 -50.22 -0.53
CA ASN A 29 19.19 -50.38 0.03
C ASN A 29 19.07 -49.93 1.50
N GLY A 30 20.19 -49.73 2.21
CA GLY A 30 20.23 -49.22 3.57
C GLY A 30 20.02 -47.70 3.62
N ALA A 31 20.59 -46.99 2.64
CA ALA A 31 20.48 -45.54 2.58
C ALA A 31 19.10 -45.03 2.13
N ARG A 32 18.41 -45.76 1.23
CA ARG A 32 17.03 -45.45 0.84
C ARG A 32 16.00 -45.78 1.90
N GLY A 33 16.19 -46.84 2.67
CA GLY A 33 15.30 -47.18 3.80
C GLY A 33 15.36 -46.17 4.95
N ASN A 34 16.55 -45.63 5.22
CA ASN A 34 16.69 -44.61 6.27
C ASN A 34 16.06 -43.25 5.88
N LYS A 35 16.24 -42.79 4.64
CA LYS A 35 15.61 -41.56 4.17
C LYS A 35 14.08 -41.61 4.15
N VAL A 36 13.51 -42.75 3.82
CA VAL A 36 12.03 -42.96 3.85
C VAL A 36 11.53 -43.02 5.30
N SER A 37 12.27 -43.65 6.21
CA SER A 37 11.95 -43.71 7.64
C SER A 37 12.05 -42.34 8.31
N GLU A 38 13.02 -41.51 7.94
CA GLU A 38 13.14 -40.12 8.44
C GLU A 38 12.05 -39.20 7.89
N ARG A 39 11.73 -39.32 6.60
CA ARG A 39 10.58 -38.60 6.04
C ARG A 39 9.24 -38.99 6.67
N LEU A 40 9.03 -40.27 6.97
CA LEU A 40 7.85 -40.74 7.71
C LEU A 40 7.85 -40.29 9.17
N LYS A 41 9.00 -40.10 9.81
CA LYS A 41 9.10 -39.52 11.15
C LYS A 41 8.83 -38.02 11.10
N ALA A 42 9.38 -37.29 10.11
CA ALA A 42 9.13 -35.86 9.91
C ALA A 42 7.66 -35.58 9.58
N VAL A 43 7.02 -36.39 8.73
CA VAL A 43 5.58 -36.27 8.45
C VAL A 43 4.72 -36.60 9.67
N LYS A 44 5.11 -37.59 10.50
CA LYS A 44 4.43 -37.89 11.78
C LYS A 44 4.67 -36.81 12.83
N GLU A 45 5.81 -36.15 12.83
CA GLU A 45 6.05 -34.97 13.69
C GLU A 45 5.30 -33.73 13.21
N LEU A 46 5.20 -33.48 11.92
CA LEU A 46 4.35 -32.45 11.34
C LEU A 46 2.87 -32.69 11.63
N GLN A 47 2.39 -33.92 11.47
CA GLN A 47 1.02 -34.30 11.89
C GLN A 47 0.79 -34.21 13.41
N LYS A 48 1.85 -34.41 14.24
CA LYS A 48 1.77 -34.21 15.69
C LYS A 48 1.80 -32.74 16.10
N THR A 49 2.33 -31.84 15.22
CA THR A 49 2.31 -30.39 15.45
C THR A 49 0.97 -29.81 15.00
N GLU A 50 0.38 -30.32 13.93
CA GLU A 50 -0.99 -29.96 13.50
C GLU A 50 -2.07 -30.47 14.46
N THR A 51 -1.87 -31.60 15.17
CA THR A 51 -2.78 -32.08 16.21
C THR A 51 -2.59 -31.39 17.55
N LYS A 52 -1.66 -30.45 17.74
CA LYS A 52 -1.70 -29.46 18.81
C LYS A 52 -2.75 -28.39 18.51
N LYS A 53 -3.98 -28.89 18.37
CA LYS A 53 -5.23 -28.25 18.68
C LYS A 53 -5.32 -26.75 18.41
N ALA A 54 -5.83 -26.42 17.27
CA ALA A 54 -6.84 -25.38 17.24
C ALA A 54 -7.96 -25.81 18.20
N ARG A 55 -8.10 -25.13 19.36
CA ARG A 55 -9.29 -25.28 20.21
C ARG A 55 -10.50 -24.96 19.33
N PRO A 56 -11.62 -25.71 19.40
CA PRO A 56 -12.78 -25.37 18.61
C PRO A 56 -13.13 -23.89 18.84
N GLU A 57 -13.39 -23.14 17.81
CA GLU A 57 -13.69 -21.69 17.87
C GLU A 57 -14.74 -21.35 18.93
N HIS A 58 -15.74 -22.26 19.13
CA HIS A 58 -16.75 -22.13 20.16
C HIS A 58 -16.19 -22.10 21.59
N VAL A 59 -15.10 -22.82 21.88
CA VAL A 59 -14.47 -22.86 23.22
C VAL A 59 -13.60 -21.63 23.44
N VAL A 60 -12.97 -21.12 22.39
CA VAL A 60 -12.16 -19.88 22.45
C VAL A 60 -13.07 -18.67 22.72
N ASN A 61 -14.23 -18.62 22.07
CA ASN A 61 -15.23 -17.57 22.28
C ASN A 61 -15.81 -17.60 23.69
N LEU A 62 -16.17 -18.79 24.22
CA LEU A 62 -16.67 -18.97 25.59
C LEU A 62 -15.63 -18.52 26.65
N ILE A 63 -14.36 -18.81 26.45
CA ILE A 63 -13.29 -18.37 27.36
C ILE A 63 -13.12 -16.84 27.27
N GLY A 64 -13.21 -16.26 26.07
CA GLY A 64 -13.20 -14.80 25.86
C GLY A 64 -14.33 -14.09 26.58
N ASP A 65 -15.55 -14.60 26.46
CA ASP A 65 -16.74 -14.07 27.13
C ASP A 65 -16.64 -14.19 28.65
N ALA A 66 -16.14 -15.33 29.17
CA ALA A 66 -15.93 -15.52 30.59
C ALA A 66 -14.90 -14.55 31.17
N LEU A 67 -13.78 -14.33 30.47
CA LEU A 67 -12.75 -13.37 30.86
C LEU A 67 -13.28 -11.92 30.80
N TRP A 68 -14.12 -11.59 29.83
CA TRP A 68 -14.77 -10.28 29.73
C TRP A 68 -15.72 -10.03 30.91
N LEU A 69 -16.56 -11.03 31.25
CA LEU A 69 -17.48 -10.96 32.42
C LEU A 69 -16.69 -10.83 33.74
N MET A 70 -15.60 -11.58 33.91
CA MET A 70 -14.72 -11.44 35.08
C MET A 70 -14.09 -10.06 35.16
N GLY A 71 -13.62 -9.51 34.02
CA GLY A 71 -13.10 -8.15 33.96
C GLY A 71 -14.15 -7.10 34.33
N LEU A 72 -15.37 -7.27 33.84
CA LEU A 72 -16.51 -6.39 34.19
C LEU A 72 -16.82 -6.44 35.69
N ALA A 73 -16.90 -7.63 36.27
CA ALA A 73 -17.16 -7.84 37.70
C ALA A 73 -16.04 -7.22 38.57
N ALA A 74 -14.77 -7.43 38.18
CA ALA A 74 -13.63 -6.83 38.88
C ALA A 74 -13.64 -5.29 38.82
N THR A 75 -14.00 -4.73 37.65
CA THR A 75 -14.09 -3.28 37.48
C THR A 75 -15.23 -2.69 38.32
N LEU A 76 -16.38 -3.33 38.36
CA LEU A 76 -17.52 -2.94 39.21
C LEU A 76 -17.16 -3.05 40.69
N TYR A 77 -16.49 -4.12 41.10
CA TYR A 77 -16.04 -4.29 42.48
C TYR A 77 -15.09 -3.17 42.92
N LEU A 78 -14.09 -2.84 42.07
CA LEU A 78 -13.16 -1.76 42.33
C LEU A 78 -13.88 -0.41 42.41
N ALA A 79 -14.85 -0.15 41.50
CA ALA A 79 -15.64 1.08 41.54
C ALA A 79 -16.45 1.21 42.82
N ILE A 80 -17.13 0.13 43.23
CA ILE A 80 -17.92 0.09 44.48
C ILE A 80 -17.02 0.32 45.68
N SER A 81 -15.85 -0.27 45.74
CA SER A 81 -14.88 -0.11 46.83
C SER A 81 -14.36 1.34 46.93
N LEU A 82 -14.12 2.02 45.79
CA LEU A 82 -13.68 3.43 45.77
C LEU A 82 -14.81 4.41 46.12
N ILE A 83 -16.06 4.15 45.70
CA ILE A 83 -17.21 5.00 45.99
C ILE A 83 -17.55 5.00 47.49
N SER A 84 -17.45 3.82 48.12
CA SER A 84 -17.81 3.62 49.52
C SER A 84 -16.61 3.68 50.47
N PHE A 85 -15.51 4.33 50.04
CA PHE A 85 -14.35 4.57 50.91
C PHE A 85 -14.68 5.44 52.11
N ASP A 86 -14.33 4.96 53.29
CA ASP A 86 -14.47 5.69 54.58
C ASP A 86 -13.15 5.65 55.35
N MET A 87 -12.73 6.80 55.88
CA MET A 87 -11.51 6.93 56.70
C MET A 87 -11.61 6.23 58.03
N GLY A 88 -12.82 5.86 58.50
CA GLY A 88 -13.06 5.10 59.73
C GLY A 88 -12.78 3.60 59.60
N ASP A 89 -12.74 3.07 58.39
CA ASP A 89 -12.54 1.65 58.15
C ASP A 89 -11.10 1.22 58.50
N PRO A 90 -10.91 0.00 59.05
CA PRO A 90 -9.59 -0.54 59.22
C PRO A 90 -8.92 -0.74 57.89
N SER A 91 -7.71 -0.19 57.72
CA SER A 91 -7.03 -0.11 56.43
C SER A 91 -5.51 -0.17 56.59
N TRP A 92 -4.75 -0.08 55.50
CA TRP A 92 -3.31 -0.11 55.51
C TRP A 92 -2.66 1.14 56.08
N SER A 93 -3.25 2.31 55.84
CA SER A 93 -2.66 3.59 56.23
C SER A 93 -2.96 4.00 57.66
N HIS A 94 -4.03 3.45 58.30
CA HIS A 94 -4.44 3.75 59.67
C HIS A 94 -5.14 2.52 60.29
N SER A 95 -4.98 2.43 61.64
CA SER A 95 -5.60 1.39 62.43
C SER A 95 -6.78 1.98 63.22
N SER A 96 -8.00 1.44 62.98
CA SER A 96 -9.15 1.75 63.76
C SER A 96 -9.16 0.93 65.07
N PRO A 97 -9.46 1.58 66.23
CA PRO A 97 -9.45 0.86 67.50
C PRO A 97 -10.70 -0.03 67.75
N VAL A 98 -11.75 0.08 66.95
CA VAL A 98 -13.01 -0.69 67.16
C VAL A 98 -13.47 -1.24 65.80
N VAL A 99 -13.45 -2.56 65.64
CA VAL A 99 -13.93 -3.26 64.44
C VAL A 99 -15.25 -3.91 64.78
N GLU A 100 -16.36 -3.19 64.61
CA GLU A 100 -17.67 -3.87 64.67
C GLU A 100 -18.36 -3.92 63.31
N ASP A 101 -18.23 -2.90 62.41
CA ASP A 101 -18.75 -2.96 61.06
C ASP A 101 -17.88 -2.15 60.09
N VAL A 102 -17.49 -2.75 58.95
CA VAL A 102 -16.77 -2.12 57.86
C VAL A 102 -17.77 -1.39 56.99
N ALA A 103 -17.65 -0.02 56.88
CA ALA A 103 -18.53 0.82 56.09
C ALA A 103 -18.39 0.62 54.58
N ASN A 104 -17.19 0.18 54.14
CA ASN A 104 -16.92 -0.10 52.73
C ASN A 104 -17.79 -1.22 52.15
N TRP A 105 -18.53 -0.95 51.08
CA TRP A 105 -19.42 -1.94 50.43
C TRP A 105 -18.67 -3.14 49.83
N GLY A 106 -17.37 -2.99 49.56
CA GLY A 106 -16.47 -4.09 49.17
C GLY A 106 -15.91 -4.90 50.34
N GLY A 107 -16.41 -4.63 51.59
CA GLY A 107 -15.94 -5.24 52.82
C GLY A 107 -14.48 -4.87 53.12
N LEU A 108 -13.86 -5.66 54.02
CA LEU A 108 -12.49 -5.44 54.47
C LEU A 108 -11.47 -5.37 53.31
N PHE A 109 -11.60 -6.26 52.34
CA PHE A 109 -10.70 -6.25 51.15
C PHE A 109 -10.88 -4.99 50.28
N GLY A 110 -12.14 -4.54 50.13
CA GLY A 110 -12.47 -3.30 49.42
C GLY A 110 -11.90 -2.05 50.11
N ALA A 111 -12.00 -2.01 51.44
CA ALA A 111 -11.43 -0.93 52.28
C ALA A 111 -9.90 -0.82 52.07
N TYR A 112 -9.19 -1.95 52.14
CA TYR A 112 -7.72 -2.00 51.90
C TYR A 112 -7.32 -1.56 50.50
N VAL A 113 -8.03 -2.05 49.48
CA VAL A 113 -7.74 -1.69 48.07
C VAL A 113 -7.97 -0.19 47.82
N ALA A 114 -9.08 0.35 48.35
CA ALA A 114 -9.42 1.75 48.23
C ALA A 114 -8.41 2.65 48.96
N ASP A 115 -8.05 2.29 50.18
CA ASP A 115 -7.08 3.02 51.01
C ASP A 115 -5.69 3.06 50.32
N VAL A 116 -5.14 1.94 49.89
CA VAL A 116 -3.85 1.90 49.19
C VAL A 116 -3.91 2.73 47.91
N GLY A 117 -5.01 2.66 47.15
CA GLY A 117 -5.20 3.45 45.95
C GLY A 117 -5.22 4.95 46.20
N TYR A 118 -6.01 5.40 47.16
CA TYR A 118 -6.09 6.81 47.55
C TYR A 118 -4.84 7.34 48.25
N TYR A 119 -4.20 6.52 49.09
CA TYR A 119 -2.93 6.84 49.72
C TYR A 119 -1.83 7.14 48.72
N LEU A 120 -1.69 6.28 47.68
CA LEU A 120 -0.64 6.42 46.69
C LEU A 120 -0.95 7.49 45.64
N PHE A 121 -2.18 7.50 45.10
CA PHE A 121 -2.51 8.27 43.91
C PHE A 121 -3.60 9.31 44.07
N GLY A 122 -4.25 9.45 45.24
CA GLY A 122 -5.38 10.33 45.44
C GLY A 122 -6.56 9.98 44.54
N TRP A 123 -7.35 10.97 44.13
CA TRP A 123 -8.45 10.82 43.17
C TRP A 123 -8.00 10.29 41.82
N SER A 124 -6.73 10.40 41.47
CA SER A 124 -6.16 9.93 40.21
C SER A 124 -6.20 8.41 40.08
N PHE A 125 -6.46 7.64 41.14
CA PHE A 125 -6.67 6.20 41.08
C PHE A 125 -7.88 5.81 40.26
N TRP A 126 -8.84 6.70 40.05
CA TRP A 126 -10.01 6.49 39.15
C TRP A 126 -9.63 6.25 37.69
N TRP A 127 -8.39 6.59 37.27
CA TRP A 127 -7.92 6.25 35.94
C TRP A 127 -7.85 4.75 35.66
N TRP A 128 -7.71 3.93 36.70
CA TRP A 128 -7.72 2.48 36.59
C TRP A 128 -9.11 1.97 36.17
N ILE A 129 -10.16 2.52 36.71
CA ILE A 129 -11.54 2.22 36.32
C ILE A 129 -11.81 2.72 34.90
N ALA A 130 -11.41 3.96 34.58
CA ALA A 130 -11.58 4.51 33.26
C ALA A 130 -10.84 3.66 32.18
N ALA A 131 -9.62 3.24 32.45
CA ALA A 131 -8.86 2.37 31.56
C ALA A 131 -9.51 0.98 31.40
N ALA A 132 -9.98 0.38 32.49
CA ALA A 132 -10.69 -0.90 32.46
C ALA A 132 -11.99 -0.80 31.63
N CYS A 133 -12.77 0.27 31.79
CA CYS A 133 -13.97 0.52 30.98
C CYS A 133 -13.63 0.67 29.48
N VAL A 134 -12.58 1.43 29.13
CA VAL A 134 -12.13 1.58 27.73
C VAL A 134 -11.72 0.22 27.16
N MET A 135 -10.96 -0.58 27.91
CA MET A 135 -10.50 -1.91 27.50
C MET A 135 -11.68 -2.87 27.30
N LEU A 136 -12.63 -2.93 28.24
CA LEU A 136 -13.82 -3.73 28.16
C LEU A 136 -14.70 -3.34 26.97
N TYR A 137 -14.90 -2.04 26.74
CA TYR A 137 -15.65 -1.51 25.60
C TYR A 137 -15.00 -1.86 24.26
N LYS A 138 -13.69 -1.68 24.15
CA LYS A 138 -12.94 -2.01 22.91
C LYS A 138 -12.98 -3.51 22.64
N ASN A 139 -12.76 -4.35 23.66
CA ASN A 139 -12.88 -5.80 23.51
C ASN A 139 -14.29 -6.24 23.13
N PHE A 140 -15.34 -5.68 23.73
CA PHE A 140 -16.74 -5.93 23.36
C PHE A 140 -17.01 -5.58 21.90
N ARG A 141 -16.52 -4.42 21.42
CA ARG A 141 -16.72 -3.97 20.05
C ARG A 141 -15.97 -4.83 19.02
N LEU A 142 -14.81 -5.36 19.37
CA LEU A 142 -14.05 -6.30 18.54
C LEU A 142 -14.79 -7.64 18.37
N HIS A 143 -15.39 -8.17 19.45
CA HIS A 143 -16.19 -9.40 19.39
C HIS A 143 -17.51 -9.23 18.62
N ALA A 144 -18.16 -8.07 18.75
CA ALA A 144 -19.46 -7.80 18.13
C ALA A 144 -19.42 -7.53 16.62
N LYS A 145 -18.28 -7.12 16.04
CA LYS A 145 -18.19 -6.64 14.64
C LYS A 145 -17.36 -7.49 13.69
N GLN A 146 -16.68 -8.54 14.13
CA GLN A 146 -15.79 -9.34 13.26
C GLN A 146 -14.89 -8.53 12.31
N THR A 147 -14.60 -7.26 12.64
CA THR A 147 -13.71 -6.41 11.83
C THR A 147 -12.31 -6.47 12.42
N GLU A 148 -11.44 -7.23 11.79
CA GLU A 148 -10.04 -7.47 12.16
C GLU A 148 -9.14 -6.20 12.14
N ASN A 149 -9.63 -5.04 11.75
CA ASN A 149 -8.77 -3.92 11.34
C ASN A 149 -8.45 -2.86 12.40
N GLU A 150 -8.89 -3.00 13.66
CA GLU A 150 -8.46 -2.12 14.75
C GLU A 150 -8.15 -2.90 16.02
N ALA A 151 -7.11 -3.72 16.01
CA ALA A 151 -6.66 -4.40 17.22
C ALA A 151 -6.19 -3.36 18.25
N TYR A 152 -6.92 -3.25 19.37
CA TYR A 152 -6.53 -2.42 20.50
C TYR A 152 -5.18 -2.87 21.06
N ASN A 153 -4.18 -1.98 21.02
CA ASN A 153 -2.84 -2.33 21.46
C ASN A 153 -2.71 -2.19 22.98
N HIS A 154 -2.90 -3.30 23.70
CA HIS A 154 -2.86 -3.37 25.15
C HIS A 154 -1.52 -2.89 25.75
N LYS A 155 -0.41 -3.05 25.04
CA LYS A 155 0.92 -2.61 25.52
C LYS A 155 1.02 -1.08 25.52
N ILE A 156 0.51 -0.43 24.48
CA ILE A 156 0.46 1.04 24.40
C ILE A 156 -0.49 1.58 25.46
N ALA A 157 -1.66 0.95 25.63
CA ALA A 157 -2.63 1.36 26.65
C ALA A 157 -2.07 1.20 28.06
N ALA A 158 -1.36 0.11 28.36
CA ALA A 158 -0.72 -0.08 29.66
C ALA A 158 0.37 0.96 29.94
N ALA A 159 1.20 1.29 28.94
CA ALA A 159 2.19 2.37 29.06
C ALA A 159 1.52 3.74 29.29
N ALA A 160 0.45 4.03 28.57
CA ALA A 160 -0.33 5.26 28.74
C ALA A 160 -0.99 5.35 30.12
N LEU A 161 -1.56 4.25 30.62
CA LEU A 161 -2.12 4.17 31.97
C LEU A 161 -1.05 4.41 33.03
N PHE A 162 0.13 3.82 32.87
CA PHE A 162 1.26 4.05 33.79
C PHE A 162 1.62 5.54 33.85
N VAL A 163 1.75 6.21 32.70
CA VAL A 163 2.03 7.66 32.64
C VAL A 163 0.91 8.47 33.28
N LEU A 164 -0.36 8.16 33.02
CA LEU A 164 -1.51 8.81 33.66
C LEU A 164 -1.46 8.64 35.19
N THR A 165 -1.17 7.44 35.67
CA THR A 165 -1.10 7.11 37.10
C THR A 165 0.03 7.86 37.83
N VAL A 166 1.12 8.21 37.12
CA VAL A 166 2.25 8.96 37.72
C VAL A 166 2.01 10.48 37.65
N PHE A 167 1.54 11.00 36.52
CA PHE A 167 1.46 12.45 36.28
C PHE A 167 0.13 13.09 36.64
N SER A 168 -0.98 12.37 36.64
CA SER A 168 -2.29 12.90 37.08
C SER A 168 -2.30 13.28 38.56
N PRO A 169 -1.71 12.47 39.50
CA PRO A 169 -1.57 12.87 40.91
C PRO A 169 -0.80 14.17 41.08
N VAL A 170 0.20 14.45 40.23
CA VAL A 170 0.95 15.72 40.30
C VAL A 170 0.10 16.91 39.91
N LEU A 171 -0.74 16.77 38.86
CA LEU A 171 -1.70 17.80 38.51
C LEU A 171 -2.69 18.05 39.65
N GLU A 172 -3.21 16.98 40.23
CA GLU A 172 -4.13 17.01 41.36
C GLU A 172 -3.53 17.74 42.57
N TYR A 173 -2.27 17.43 42.92
CA TYR A 173 -1.52 18.11 43.97
C TYR A 173 -1.37 19.61 43.68
N PHE A 174 -1.03 20.04 42.48
CA PHE A 174 -0.85 21.46 42.15
C PHE A 174 -2.17 22.25 42.10
N VAL A 175 -3.27 21.63 41.67
CA VAL A 175 -4.57 22.29 41.49
C VAL A 175 -5.41 22.25 42.75
N LEU A 176 -5.45 21.10 43.43
CA LEU A 176 -6.32 20.86 44.58
C LEU A 176 -5.58 20.86 45.93
N GLY A 177 -4.25 21.04 45.92
CA GLY A 177 -3.41 20.93 47.11
C GLY A 177 -3.96 21.63 48.33
N GLY A 178 -4.13 20.90 49.44
CA GLY A 178 -4.69 21.35 50.71
C GLY A 178 -6.21 21.35 50.81
N LYS A 179 -6.94 21.16 49.68
CA LYS A 179 -8.40 20.99 49.68
C LYS A 179 -8.70 19.53 49.81
N TYR A 180 -9.34 18.92 50.58
CA TYR A 180 -9.60 17.49 50.77
C TYR A 180 -8.59 16.75 51.63
N ALA A 181 -7.81 17.48 52.48
CA ALA A 181 -6.89 16.84 53.44
C ALA A 181 -7.64 15.94 54.44
N ASP A 182 -8.90 16.26 54.73
CA ASP A 182 -9.74 15.56 55.71
C ASP A 182 -10.53 14.38 55.10
N SER A 183 -10.51 14.19 53.78
CA SER A 183 -11.27 13.15 53.08
C SER A 183 -10.43 12.08 52.40
N LEU A 184 -9.12 12.26 52.37
CA LEU A 184 -8.16 11.32 51.74
C LEU A 184 -6.99 11.06 52.71
N PRO A 185 -6.41 9.83 52.71
CA PRO A 185 -5.35 9.42 53.65
C PRO A 185 -4.13 10.34 53.71
N VAL A 186 -3.73 10.93 52.59
CA VAL A 186 -2.57 11.85 52.50
C VAL A 186 -2.94 13.20 51.84
N GLY A 187 -4.20 13.35 51.40
CA GLY A 187 -4.70 14.50 50.65
C GLY A 187 -4.65 14.35 49.15
N ALA A 188 -4.99 15.45 48.43
CA ALA A 188 -5.10 15.46 47.00
C ALA A 188 -3.79 15.09 46.29
N GLY A 189 -3.84 14.12 45.37
CA GLY A 189 -2.70 13.57 44.61
C GLY A 189 -1.91 12.50 45.33
N GLY A 190 -2.27 12.19 46.58
CA GLY A 190 -1.59 11.14 47.35
C GLY A 190 -0.08 11.30 47.45
N MET A 191 0.61 10.23 47.87
CA MET A 191 2.06 10.23 48.06
C MET A 191 2.85 10.50 46.76
N VAL A 192 2.38 9.93 45.63
CA VAL A 192 3.03 10.12 44.32
C VAL A 192 2.93 11.58 43.88
N GLY A 193 1.75 12.22 44.01
CA GLY A 193 1.54 13.62 43.65
C GLY A 193 2.45 14.56 44.46
N ILE A 194 2.56 14.32 45.78
CA ILE A 194 3.42 15.11 46.66
C ILE A 194 4.90 14.97 46.30
N ARG A 195 5.42 13.72 46.16
CA ARG A 195 6.85 13.47 45.92
C ARG A 195 7.31 13.88 44.52
N VAL A 196 6.57 13.43 43.49
CA VAL A 196 6.88 13.76 42.10
C VAL A 196 6.62 15.25 41.83
N GLY A 197 5.54 15.82 42.41
CA GLY A 197 5.21 17.22 42.28
C GLY A 197 6.25 18.15 42.89
N ALA A 198 6.83 17.80 44.05
CA ALA A 198 7.93 18.53 44.61
C ALA A 198 9.18 18.59 43.73
N VAL A 199 9.53 17.48 43.06
CA VAL A 199 10.65 17.44 42.11
C VAL A 199 10.37 18.33 40.89
N PHE A 200 9.17 18.27 40.34
CA PHE A 200 8.79 19.10 39.20
C PHE A 200 8.72 20.58 39.56
N ALA A 201 8.20 20.90 40.74
CA ALA A 201 8.15 22.29 41.24
C ALA A 201 9.57 22.87 41.41
N TRP A 202 10.52 22.07 41.88
CA TRP A 202 11.91 22.47 42.04
C TRP A 202 12.60 22.67 40.68
N LEU A 203 12.36 21.79 39.67
CA LEU A 203 13.03 21.85 38.37
C LEU A 203 12.46 22.97 37.47
N LEU A 204 11.15 23.13 37.41
CA LEU A 204 10.46 23.92 36.40
C LEU A 204 9.56 25.04 36.98
N GLY A 205 9.52 25.12 38.29
CA GLY A 205 8.54 25.97 38.97
C GLY A 205 7.09 25.50 38.80
N LYS A 206 6.16 26.07 39.52
CA LYS A 206 4.75 25.64 39.54
C LYS A 206 4.08 25.79 38.16
N SER A 207 4.27 26.93 37.48
CA SER A 207 3.61 27.20 36.18
C SER A 207 4.19 26.36 35.03
N GLY A 208 5.52 26.18 34.97
CA GLY A 208 6.17 25.34 33.98
C GLY A 208 5.81 23.87 34.14
N SER A 209 5.74 23.39 35.38
CA SER A 209 5.31 22.02 35.69
C SER A 209 3.88 21.76 35.24
N LEU A 210 2.95 22.66 35.52
CA LEU A 210 1.55 22.54 35.14
C LEU A 210 1.39 22.42 33.61
N LEU A 211 2.11 23.24 32.83
CA LEU A 211 2.03 23.21 31.36
C LEU A 211 2.56 21.88 30.80
N ILE A 212 3.71 21.41 31.27
CA ILE A 212 4.29 20.15 30.77
C ILE A 212 3.43 18.96 31.18
N ILE A 213 2.96 18.92 32.43
CA ILE A 213 2.10 17.84 32.92
C ILE A 213 0.79 17.78 32.12
N LEU A 214 0.18 18.92 31.82
CA LEU A 214 -1.04 18.98 31.01
C LEU A 214 -0.81 18.38 29.61
N VAL A 215 0.29 18.71 28.94
CA VAL A 215 0.64 18.14 27.63
C VAL A 215 0.86 16.64 27.72
N VAL A 216 1.62 16.15 28.73
CA VAL A 216 1.87 14.73 28.95
C VAL A 216 0.57 13.96 29.20
N LEU A 217 -0.34 14.52 30.00
CA LEU A 217 -1.66 13.91 30.28
C LEU A 217 -2.54 13.84 29.03
N LEU A 218 -2.58 14.90 28.21
CA LEU A 218 -3.34 14.90 26.96
C LEU A 218 -2.81 13.85 25.98
N LEU A 219 -1.48 13.73 25.84
CA LEU A 219 -0.86 12.68 25.01
C LEU A 219 -1.15 11.29 25.56
N SER A 220 -1.03 11.09 26.88
CA SER A 220 -1.30 9.80 27.50
C SER A 220 -2.78 9.40 27.37
N LEU A 221 -3.71 10.35 27.50
CA LEU A 221 -5.12 10.08 27.29
C LEU A 221 -5.43 9.70 25.84
N SER A 222 -4.80 10.36 24.88
CA SER A 222 -4.89 9.99 23.45
C SER A 222 -4.42 8.56 23.20
N LEU A 223 -3.29 8.17 23.81
CA LEU A 223 -2.72 6.83 23.68
C LEU A 223 -3.57 5.77 24.40
N LEU A 224 -4.16 6.09 25.56
CA LEU A 224 -5.04 5.18 26.29
C LEU A 224 -6.31 4.87 25.50
N VAL A 225 -6.94 5.89 24.94
CA VAL A 225 -8.18 5.73 24.16
C VAL A 225 -7.89 5.32 22.72
N GLN A 226 -6.65 5.52 22.24
CA GLN A 226 -6.19 5.28 20.87
C GLN A 226 -7.07 6.01 19.84
N ILE A 227 -7.32 7.31 20.09
CA ILE A 227 -8.07 8.20 19.21
C ILE A 227 -7.21 9.42 18.88
N SER A 228 -7.24 9.86 17.62
CA SER A 228 -6.61 11.11 17.20
C SER A 228 -7.43 12.32 17.66
N TRP A 229 -6.82 13.26 18.39
CA TRP A 229 -7.48 14.51 18.79
C TRP A 229 -7.98 15.32 17.60
N LEU A 230 -7.29 15.26 16.45
CA LEU A 230 -7.71 15.92 15.22
C LEU A 230 -9.01 15.33 14.67
N GLU A 231 -9.17 14.01 14.73
CA GLU A 231 -10.40 13.33 14.32
C GLU A 231 -11.54 13.59 15.29
N PHE A 232 -11.25 13.62 16.59
CA PHE A 232 -12.23 13.98 17.63
C PHE A 232 -12.73 15.41 17.45
N LEU A 233 -11.83 16.39 17.26
CA LEU A 233 -12.21 17.79 17.03
C LEU A 233 -13.00 17.96 15.72
N ASN A 234 -12.63 17.27 14.66
CA ASN A 234 -13.38 17.25 13.40
C ASN A 234 -14.75 16.60 13.57
N GLY A 235 -14.85 15.56 14.39
CA GLY A 235 -16.12 14.91 14.74
C GLY A 235 -17.02 15.79 15.59
N ALA A 236 -16.46 16.42 16.60
CA ALA A 236 -17.17 17.37 17.47
C ALA A 236 -17.63 18.61 16.69
N GLY A 237 -16.78 19.16 15.82
CA GLY A 237 -17.12 20.26 14.92
C GLY A 237 -18.32 19.94 14.03
N ARG A 238 -18.34 18.74 13.41
CA ARG A 238 -19.47 18.24 12.61
C ARG A 238 -20.74 18.05 13.44
N ALA A 239 -20.62 17.54 14.66
CA ALA A 239 -21.77 17.37 15.56
C ALA A 239 -22.37 18.72 16.00
N VAL A 240 -21.55 19.71 16.30
CA VAL A 240 -21.98 21.09 16.61
C VAL A 240 -22.64 21.73 15.38
N GLN A 241 -22.05 21.60 14.21
CA GLN A 241 -22.59 22.13 12.96
C GLN A 241 -23.95 21.50 12.62
N ASN A 242 -24.09 20.17 12.82
CA ASN A 242 -25.35 19.46 12.61
C ASN A 242 -26.42 19.87 13.66
N ARG A 243 -26.05 20.17 14.90
CA ARG A 243 -26.98 20.66 15.91
C ARG A 243 -27.40 22.13 15.66
N LEU A 244 -26.46 22.95 15.20
CA LEU A 244 -26.75 24.34 14.80
C LEU A 244 -27.67 24.39 13.58
N SER A 245 -27.45 23.56 12.58
CA SER A 245 -28.32 23.45 11.40
C SER A 245 -29.71 22.90 11.76
N ALA A 246 -29.81 21.97 12.70
CA ALA A 246 -31.09 21.45 13.19
C ALA A 246 -31.84 22.52 14.05
N LEU A 247 -31.11 23.35 14.77
CA LEU A 247 -31.71 24.48 15.51
C LEU A 247 -32.16 25.59 14.57
N SER A 248 -31.40 25.95 13.56
CA SER A 248 -31.80 26.93 12.54
C SER A 248 -33.00 26.45 11.72
N GLY A 249 -33.07 25.16 11.41
CA GLY A 249 -34.23 24.53 10.79
C GLY A 249 -35.50 24.59 11.69
N LYS A 250 -35.37 24.41 13.00
CA LYS A 250 -36.48 24.56 13.97
C LYS A 250 -36.90 26.01 14.15
N VAL A 251 -35.97 26.96 14.14
CA VAL A 251 -36.30 28.40 14.22
C VAL A 251 -37.00 28.88 12.95
N MET A 252 -36.57 28.39 11.75
CA MET A 252 -37.29 28.68 10.50
C MET A 252 -38.69 28.03 10.42
N ALA A 253 -38.88 26.88 11.07
CA ALA A 253 -40.19 26.22 11.12
C ALA A 253 -41.16 26.92 12.09
N LEU A 254 -40.66 27.62 13.13
CA LEU A 254 -41.48 28.39 14.08
C LEU A 254 -41.95 29.74 13.49
N GLY A 255 -41.25 30.26 12.46
CA GLY A 255 -41.62 31.51 11.75
C GLY A 255 -42.75 31.37 10.71
N LYS A 256 -43.18 30.16 10.39
CA LYS A 256 -44.21 29.87 9.38
C LYS A 256 -45.53 29.33 9.96
N ARG A 257 -46.02 29.88 11.04
CA ARG A 257 -47.44 29.67 11.43
C ARG A 257 -48.25 30.80 10.85
N ARG A 258 -48.90 30.61 9.72
CA ARG A 258 -50.11 31.31 9.24
C ARG A 258 -51.29 30.34 9.30
N PRO A 259 -52.50 30.88 9.60
CA PRO A 259 -53.64 30.06 10.06
C PRO A 259 -54.35 29.36 8.89
N ASN A 260 -54.93 28.20 9.27
CA ASN A 260 -55.86 27.40 8.50
C ASN A 260 -56.99 28.19 7.84
N SER A 261 -57.21 28.02 6.54
CA SER A 261 -58.55 28.02 6.01
C SER A 261 -58.77 26.78 5.16
N LYS A 262 -59.80 26.04 5.51
CA LYS A 262 -60.33 24.91 4.77
C LYS A 262 -60.86 25.37 3.41
N THR A 263 -60.53 24.62 2.35
CA THR A 263 -61.52 24.31 1.26
C THR A 263 -60.92 23.22 0.37
N ASP A 264 -61.59 22.16 0.29
CA ASP A 264 -61.96 21.21 -0.75
C ASP A 264 -61.10 21.03 -2.01
N GLY A 265 -60.95 19.75 -2.35
CA GLY A 265 -60.27 19.19 -3.47
C GLY A 265 -60.74 19.68 -4.82
N VAL A 266 -59.81 19.69 -5.79
CA VAL A 266 -60.07 19.49 -7.23
C VAL A 266 -58.71 19.31 -7.92
N ASP A 267 -58.59 18.16 -8.59
CA ASP A 267 -58.10 17.90 -9.96
C ASP A 267 -56.61 18.06 -10.30
N THR A 268 -56.04 16.90 -10.53
CA THR A 268 -54.66 16.60 -10.99
C THR A 268 -54.44 16.83 -12.51
N GLN A 269 -55.20 17.66 -13.19
CA GLN A 269 -55.04 17.88 -14.64
C GLN A 269 -54.35 19.21 -15.04
N ASN A 270 -54.14 20.14 -14.13
CA ASN A 270 -53.56 21.44 -14.47
C ASN A 270 -52.04 21.57 -14.40
N THR A 271 -51.35 20.58 -13.87
CA THR A 271 -49.87 20.66 -13.73
C THR A 271 -49.13 20.30 -15.04
N ARG A 272 -49.85 19.73 -16.02
CA ARG A 272 -49.24 19.38 -17.32
C ARG A 272 -49.37 20.50 -18.38
N ARG A 273 -50.20 21.54 -18.14
CA ARG A 273 -50.32 22.67 -19.07
C ARG A 273 -49.33 23.82 -18.83
N MET A 274 -48.86 24.02 -17.62
CA MET A 274 -47.88 25.09 -17.29
C MET A 274 -46.45 24.80 -17.76
N VAL A 275 -46.08 23.56 -18.04
CA VAL A 275 -44.74 23.19 -18.56
C VAL A 275 -44.64 23.37 -20.11
N LYS A 276 -45.76 23.53 -20.79
CA LYS A 276 -45.78 23.74 -22.24
C LYS A 276 -45.82 25.21 -22.69
N GLU A 277 -46.17 26.13 -21.79
CA GLU A 277 -46.20 27.57 -22.12
C GLU A 277 -44.90 28.33 -21.83
N ALA A 278 -43.96 27.74 -21.11
CA ALA A 278 -42.64 28.35 -20.83
C ALA A 278 -41.62 28.22 -21.97
N LYS A 279 -42.01 27.69 -23.13
CA LYS A 279 -41.09 27.48 -24.28
C LYS A 279 -41.19 28.53 -25.38
N ASN A 280 -42.04 29.56 -25.25
CA ASN A 280 -42.18 30.59 -26.28
C ASN A 280 -42.21 32.02 -25.73
N ILE A 281 -41.11 32.41 -25.04
CA ILE A 281 -40.83 33.82 -24.79
C ILE A 281 -39.44 34.12 -25.37
N THR A 282 -39.45 34.53 -26.62
CA THR A 282 -38.32 35.21 -27.29
C THR A 282 -38.16 36.58 -26.67
N ALA A 283 -37.15 36.77 -25.81
CA ALA A 283 -36.76 38.09 -25.34
C ALA A 283 -36.06 38.86 -26.46
N LYS A 284 -36.58 40.03 -26.81
CA LYS A 284 -35.91 41.04 -27.66
C LYS A 284 -34.62 41.52 -26.96
N PRO A 285 -33.56 41.78 -27.72
CA PRO A 285 -32.33 42.36 -27.16
C PRO A 285 -32.54 43.76 -26.70
N VAL A 286 -32.24 44.07 -25.46
CA VAL A 286 -32.09 45.42 -24.92
C VAL A 286 -30.72 45.93 -25.35
N ALA A 287 -30.63 47.01 -26.09
CA ALA A 287 -29.42 47.69 -26.44
C ALA A 287 -28.73 48.27 -25.22
N LEU A 288 -27.48 47.87 -25.01
CA LEU A 288 -26.57 48.44 -24.00
C LEU A 288 -25.90 49.70 -24.62
N PRO A 289 -25.63 50.75 -23.82
CA PRO A 289 -25.02 51.97 -24.31
C PRO A 289 -23.54 51.76 -24.72
N GLU A 290 -23.20 52.25 -25.91
CA GLU A 290 -21.84 52.39 -26.39
C GLU A 290 -21.08 53.38 -25.51
N GLY A 291 -19.90 52.95 -24.98
CA GLY A 291 -19.00 53.87 -24.32
C GLY A 291 -17.90 53.22 -23.50
N SER A 292 -16.86 52.83 -24.14
CA SER A 292 -15.43 53.05 -23.91
C SER A 292 -14.58 51.91 -24.47
N SER A 293 -13.94 52.16 -25.59
CA SER A 293 -12.90 51.28 -26.15
C SER A 293 -11.67 51.34 -25.22
N SER A 294 -11.56 50.39 -24.28
CA SER A 294 -10.27 50.09 -23.67
C SER A 294 -9.55 49.09 -24.57
N ASN A 295 -8.30 49.43 -24.86
CA ASN A 295 -7.35 48.70 -25.69
C ASN A 295 -7.09 47.30 -25.10
N ARG A 296 -7.95 46.32 -25.33
CA ARG A 296 -7.77 44.90 -24.92
C ARG A 296 -6.84 44.25 -25.93
N LYS A 297 -5.70 43.72 -25.44
CA LYS A 297 -4.93 42.74 -26.18
C LYS A 297 -5.84 41.52 -26.37
N SER A 298 -6.04 41.06 -27.60
CA SER A 298 -6.78 39.82 -27.89
C SER A 298 -6.17 38.64 -27.14
N VAL A 299 -7.03 37.83 -26.54
CA VAL A 299 -6.63 36.58 -25.89
C VAL A 299 -5.98 35.68 -26.95
N ALA A 300 -4.73 35.25 -26.71
CA ALA A 300 -4.06 34.32 -27.62
C ALA A 300 -4.73 32.94 -27.51
N VAL A 301 -5.47 32.52 -28.52
CA VAL A 301 -6.11 31.22 -28.60
C VAL A 301 -5.19 30.25 -29.33
N SER A 302 -4.74 29.20 -28.66
CA SER A 302 -4.01 28.08 -29.23
C SER A 302 -4.87 26.83 -29.22
N VAL A 303 -5.27 26.38 -30.40
CA VAL A 303 -5.89 25.07 -30.61
C VAL A 303 -4.82 24.15 -31.14
N ALA A 304 -4.55 23.05 -30.44
CA ALA A 304 -3.55 22.08 -30.86
C ALA A 304 -3.94 21.48 -32.23
N PRO A 305 -3.01 21.39 -33.19
CA PRO A 305 -3.27 20.69 -34.44
C PRO A 305 -3.42 19.18 -34.12
N SER A 306 -4.56 18.60 -34.48
CA SER A 306 -4.75 17.15 -34.43
C SER A 306 -3.75 16.49 -35.36
N PRO A 307 -2.94 15.53 -34.90
CA PRO A 307 -2.11 14.77 -35.80
C PRO A 307 -3.02 13.99 -36.77
N LYS A 308 -2.83 14.21 -38.07
CA LYS A 308 -3.48 13.37 -39.08
C LYS A 308 -2.95 11.96 -38.88
N ILE A 309 -3.79 11.04 -38.46
CA ILE A 309 -3.49 9.61 -38.40
C ILE A 309 -3.29 9.16 -39.85
N GLN A 310 -2.07 9.08 -40.29
CA GLN A 310 -1.72 8.30 -41.48
C GLN A 310 -1.67 6.82 -41.04
N VAL A 311 -2.83 6.18 -41.05
CA VAL A 311 -2.85 4.71 -41.06
C VAL A 311 -2.30 4.32 -42.42
N SER A 312 -1.05 3.86 -42.47
CA SER A 312 -0.57 3.14 -43.65
C SER A 312 -1.35 1.82 -43.68
N LEU A 313 -2.38 1.78 -44.55
CA LEU A 313 -3.23 0.61 -44.79
C LEU A 313 -2.47 -0.57 -45.44
N PHE A 314 -1.17 -0.43 -45.60
CA PHE A 314 -0.29 -1.43 -46.24
C PHE A 314 0.96 -1.63 -45.39
N GLU A 315 0.81 -2.32 -44.25
CA GLU A 315 1.93 -3.07 -43.72
C GLU A 315 1.81 -4.50 -44.22
N ASP A 316 2.79 -4.86 -44.96
CA ASP A 316 3.08 -6.05 -45.71
C ASP A 316 2.46 -7.35 -45.15
N ASP A 317 1.59 -7.96 -45.94
CA ASP A 317 1.37 -9.41 -45.93
C ASP A 317 2.71 -10.07 -46.39
N GLU A 318 3.79 -9.98 -45.63
CA GLU A 318 4.91 -10.89 -45.81
C GLU A 318 4.43 -12.32 -45.53
N PRO A 319 4.84 -13.29 -46.41
CA PRO A 319 4.39 -14.66 -46.25
C PRO A 319 4.81 -15.17 -44.87
N ARG A 320 3.84 -15.48 -44.02
CA ARG A 320 3.98 -16.01 -42.67
C ARG A 320 4.84 -17.28 -42.69
N GLN A 321 6.07 -17.19 -42.20
CA GLN A 321 6.89 -18.37 -41.92
C GLN A 321 6.30 -19.03 -40.67
N ALA A 322 5.91 -20.31 -40.83
CA ALA A 322 5.38 -21.07 -39.70
C ALA A 322 6.45 -21.20 -38.59
N GLY A 323 6.19 -20.63 -37.43
CA GLY A 323 7.07 -20.73 -36.27
C GLY A 323 7.67 -19.41 -35.75
N GLU A 324 7.48 -18.29 -36.46
CA GLU A 324 7.94 -16.97 -35.99
C GLU A 324 6.82 -16.20 -35.26
N TYR A 325 7.14 -15.62 -34.09
CA TYR A 325 6.18 -14.81 -33.32
C TYR A 325 5.95 -13.45 -33.99
N HIS A 326 4.71 -13.15 -34.31
CA HIS A 326 4.30 -11.89 -34.90
C HIS A 326 3.61 -10.99 -33.88
N LYS A 327 4.07 -9.74 -33.76
CA LYS A 327 3.45 -8.75 -32.87
C LYS A 327 2.03 -8.40 -33.31
N PRO A 328 1.14 -8.06 -32.37
CA PRO A 328 -0.20 -7.58 -32.70
C PRO A 328 -0.15 -6.36 -33.61
N THR A 329 -1.14 -6.25 -34.53
CA THR A 329 -1.30 -5.10 -35.42
C THR A 329 -2.38 -4.15 -34.90
N LEU A 330 -2.30 -2.87 -35.28
CA LEU A 330 -3.26 -1.84 -34.84
C LEU A 330 -4.70 -2.11 -35.26
N ASN A 331 -4.93 -2.98 -36.23
CA ASN A 331 -6.26 -3.40 -36.71
C ASN A 331 -7.10 -4.11 -35.62
N LEU A 332 -6.45 -4.58 -34.54
CA LEU A 332 -7.13 -5.20 -33.38
C LEU A 332 -7.68 -4.15 -32.41
N LEU A 333 -7.37 -2.87 -32.61
CA LEU A 333 -7.83 -1.76 -31.79
C LEU A 333 -8.79 -0.88 -32.56
N ARG A 334 -9.70 -0.23 -31.83
CA ARG A 334 -10.65 0.73 -32.42
C ARG A 334 -9.92 1.97 -32.94
N ILE A 335 -10.26 2.37 -34.13
CA ILE A 335 -9.86 3.66 -34.70
C ILE A 335 -10.82 4.73 -34.18
N PRO A 336 -10.35 5.90 -33.77
CA PRO A 336 -11.25 6.94 -33.28
C PRO A 336 -12.24 7.40 -34.38
N ASP A 337 -13.51 7.35 -34.05
CA ASP A 337 -14.61 7.77 -34.97
C ASP A 337 -14.76 9.28 -35.07
N SER A 338 -14.03 10.07 -34.28
CA SER A 338 -14.34 11.47 -34.09
C SER A 338 -13.37 12.42 -34.82
N GLU A 339 -13.94 13.28 -35.63
CA GLU A 339 -13.25 14.54 -36.01
C GLU A 339 -12.89 15.32 -34.73
N PRO A 340 -11.69 15.96 -34.67
CA PRO A 340 -11.32 16.76 -33.53
C PRO A 340 -12.37 17.82 -33.24
N VAL A 341 -12.87 17.86 -32.01
CA VAL A 341 -13.85 18.86 -31.58
C VAL A 341 -13.18 20.21 -31.65
N SER A 342 -13.51 20.98 -32.67
CA SER A 342 -13.13 22.37 -32.80
C SER A 342 -13.93 23.18 -31.78
N ILE A 343 -13.27 23.62 -30.68
CA ILE A 343 -13.91 24.57 -29.76
C ILE A 343 -13.94 25.94 -30.42
N ASN A 344 -15.15 26.55 -30.43
CA ASN A 344 -15.33 27.85 -31.00
C ASN A 344 -14.51 28.92 -30.25
N PRO A 345 -13.62 29.70 -30.93
CA PRO A 345 -12.84 30.75 -30.27
C PRO A 345 -13.69 31.77 -29.47
N ALA A 346 -14.90 32.07 -29.94
CA ALA A 346 -15.81 32.95 -29.24
C ALA A 346 -16.33 32.38 -27.90
N GLU A 347 -16.35 31.07 -27.75
CA GLU A 347 -16.71 30.39 -26.50
C GLU A 347 -15.56 30.44 -25.49
N LEU A 348 -14.35 30.30 -25.98
CA LEU A 348 -13.15 30.47 -25.15
C LEU A 348 -13.03 31.90 -24.60
N GLU A 349 -13.29 32.92 -25.42
CA GLU A 349 -13.31 34.32 -24.97
C GLU A 349 -14.40 34.59 -23.94
N ARG A 350 -15.63 34.12 -24.16
CA ARG A 350 -16.71 34.25 -23.17
C ARG A 350 -16.38 33.61 -21.85
N THR A 351 -15.77 32.42 -21.87
CA THR A 351 -15.33 31.73 -20.63
C THR A 351 -14.19 32.47 -19.95
N ALA A 352 -13.29 33.08 -20.71
CA ALA A 352 -12.22 33.93 -20.17
C ALA A 352 -12.81 35.15 -19.41
N GLU A 353 -13.78 35.85 -20.04
CA GLU A 353 -14.51 36.96 -19.42
C GLU A 353 -15.28 36.51 -18.15
N LEU A 354 -15.90 35.34 -18.21
CA LEU A 354 -16.59 34.78 -17.04
C LEU A 354 -15.63 34.51 -15.90
N ILE A 355 -14.43 33.95 -16.15
CA ILE A 355 -13.40 33.72 -15.13
C ILE A 355 -12.99 35.04 -14.48
N GLU A 356 -12.67 36.07 -15.29
CA GLU A 356 -12.30 37.39 -14.78
C GLU A 356 -13.42 38.01 -13.92
N SER A 357 -14.65 37.96 -14.42
CA SER A 357 -15.84 38.48 -13.70
C SER A 357 -16.05 37.75 -12.36
N LYS A 358 -15.97 36.41 -12.35
CA LYS A 358 -16.19 35.61 -11.16
C LYS A 358 -15.11 35.83 -10.11
N LEU A 359 -13.84 35.95 -10.51
CA LEU A 359 -12.77 36.24 -9.57
C LEU A 359 -12.86 37.68 -9.02
N ALA A 360 -13.32 38.64 -9.86
CA ALA A 360 -13.60 40.00 -9.42
C ALA A 360 -14.73 40.06 -8.35
N GLU A 361 -15.79 39.21 -8.49
CA GLU A 361 -16.82 39.07 -7.45
C GLU A 361 -16.26 38.64 -6.07
N PHE A 362 -15.16 37.87 -6.07
CA PHE A 362 -14.43 37.49 -4.87
C PHE A 362 -13.37 38.53 -4.43
N GLY A 363 -13.32 39.69 -5.09
CA GLY A 363 -12.37 40.75 -4.80
C GLY A 363 -10.96 40.50 -5.34
N ILE A 364 -10.80 39.57 -6.28
CA ILE A 364 -9.51 39.22 -6.88
C ILE A 364 -9.49 39.68 -8.35
N GLY A 365 -8.64 40.66 -8.64
CA GLY A 365 -8.41 41.09 -10.02
C GLY A 365 -7.42 40.14 -10.72
N VAL A 366 -7.81 39.63 -11.89
CA VAL A 366 -6.96 38.85 -12.78
C VAL A 366 -7.23 39.23 -14.22
N GLN A 367 -6.26 38.95 -15.09
CA GLN A 367 -6.41 39.08 -16.55
C GLN A 367 -6.13 37.73 -17.19
N VAL A 368 -7.00 37.25 -18.07
CA VAL A 368 -6.74 36.03 -18.86
C VAL A 368 -5.87 36.39 -20.05
N VAL A 369 -4.69 35.81 -20.14
CA VAL A 369 -3.67 36.09 -21.17
C VAL A 369 -3.80 35.13 -22.34
N SER A 370 -4.06 33.85 -22.09
CA SER A 370 -4.18 32.82 -23.12
C SER A 370 -5.14 31.71 -22.71
N ALA A 371 -5.69 31.01 -23.69
CA ALA A 371 -6.47 29.81 -23.52
C ALA A 371 -5.92 28.70 -24.40
N THR A 372 -5.64 27.52 -23.80
CA THR A 372 -5.18 26.31 -24.49
C THR A 372 -6.23 25.24 -24.31
N SER A 373 -6.87 24.84 -25.39
CA SER A 373 -7.89 23.81 -25.40
C SER A 373 -7.27 22.45 -25.72
N GLY A 374 -7.61 21.45 -24.91
CA GLY A 374 -7.22 20.06 -25.10
C GLY A 374 -8.44 19.13 -25.23
N PRO A 375 -8.23 17.80 -25.23
CA PRO A 375 -9.31 16.84 -25.48
C PRO A 375 -10.33 16.78 -24.33
N VAL A 376 -9.93 17.05 -23.10
CA VAL A 376 -10.76 16.87 -21.90
C VAL A 376 -10.93 18.15 -21.10
N ILE A 377 -9.92 19.00 -21.09
CA ILE A 377 -9.89 20.27 -20.36
C ILE A 377 -9.40 21.41 -21.22
N THR A 378 -9.78 22.62 -20.83
CA THR A 378 -9.20 23.87 -21.36
C THR A 378 -8.46 24.57 -20.22
N ARG A 379 -7.19 24.95 -20.46
CA ARG A 379 -6.39 25.74 -19.53
C ARG A 379 -6.44 27.20 -19.93
N TYR A 380 -6.85 28.06 -18.99
CA TYR A 380 -6.79 29.51 -19.08
C TYR A 380 -5.58 29.99 -18.26
N GLU A 381 -4.66 30.66 -18.91
CA GLU A 381 -3.51 31.29 -18.22
C GLU A 381 -3.94 32.68 -17.76
N ILE A 382 -3.79 32.91 -16.48
CA ILE A 382 -4.16 34.18 -15.84
C ILE A 382 -2.95 34.91 -15.29
N GLU A 383 -2.95 36.21 -15.37
CA GLU A 383 -2.02 37.12 -14.73
C GLU A 383 -2.72 37.81 -13.56
N PRO A 384 -2.33 37.52 -12.30
CA PRO A 384 -2.90 38.16 -11.13
C PRO A 384 -2.54 39.66 -11.07
N ALA A 385 -3.48 40.50 -10.61
CA ALA A 385 -3.22 41.92 -10.39
C ALA A 385 -2.17 42.14 -9.29
N GLN A 386 -1.53 43.29 -9.29
CA GLN A 386 -0.50 43.62 -8.29
C GLN A 386 -1.03 43.50 -6.88
N GLY A 387 -0.29 42.76 -6.03
CA GLY A 387 -0.67 42.53 -4.63
C GLY A 387 -1.55 41.26 -4.39
N VAL A 388 -2.04 40.60 -5.42
CA VAL A 388 -2.77 39.33 -5.32
C VAL A 388 -1.77 38.18 -5.16
N LYS A 389 -1.96 37.36 -4.13
CA LYS A 389 -1.14 36.15 -3.91
C LYS A 389 -1.76 34.96 -4.61
N GLY A 390 -0.94 34.11 -5.26
CA GLY A 390 -1.39 32.87 -5.93
C GLY A 390 -2.20 31.95 -4.99
N SER A 391 -1.77 31.83 -3.73
CA SER A 391 -2.49 31.04 -2.71
C SER A 391 -3.92 31.50 -2.42
N GLN A 392 -4.25 32.77 -2.62
CA GLN A 392 -5.62 33.28 -2.49
C GLN A 392 -6.50 32.76 -3.62
N ILE A 393 -5.97 32.72 -4.84
CA ILE A 393 -6.68 32.17 -6.00
C ILE A 393 -6.89 30.66 -5.84
N VAL A 394 -5.83 29.92 -5.42
CA VAL A 394 -5.92 28.47 -5.16
C VAL A 394 -6.97 28.13 -4.12
N ALA A 395 -7.10 28.96 -3.08
CA ALA A 395 -8.12 28.73 -2.03
C ALA A 395 -9.55 28.83 -2.55
N LEU A 396 -9.78 29.57 -3.64
CA LEU A 396 -11.12 29.77 -4.25
C LEU A 396 -11.51 28.69 -5.27
N SER A 397 -10.69 27.65 -5.50
CA SER A 397 -10.98 26.63 -6.53
C SER A 397 -12.40 26.03 -6.42
N LYS A 398 -12.85 25.74 -5.20
CA LYS A 398 -14.20 25.18 -4.95
C LYS A 398 -15.33 26.20 -5.12
N ASP A 399 -15.08 27.44 -4.72
CA ASP A 399 -16.08 28.52 -4.86
C ASP A 399 -16.22 28.93 -6.31
N LEU A 400 -15.12 28.94 -7.05
CA LEU A 400 -15.10 29.16 -8.48
C LEU A 400 -15.84 28.04 -9.23
N ALA A 401 -15.56 26.78 -8.90
CA ALA A 401 -16.28 25.64 -9.47
C ALA A 401 -17.80 25.74 -9.27
N ARG A 402 -18.21 26.09 -8.04
CA ARG A 402 -19.63 26.30 -7.71
C ARG A 402 -20.24 27.47 -8.49
N SER A 403 -19.54 28.62 -8.58
CA SER A 403 -20.04 29.83 -9.25
C SER A 403 -20.17 29.68 -10.75
N MET A 404 -19.36 28.77 -11.33
CA MET A 404 -19.39 28.42 -12.76
C MET A 404 -20.22 27.15 -13.06
N SER A 405 -20.83 26.53 -12.03
CA SER A 405 -21.62 25.28 -12.14
C SER A 405 -20.81 24.08 -12.69
N LEU A 406 -19.49 24.03 -12.39
CA LEU A 406 -18.59 22.97 -12.81
C LEU A 406 -18.38 21.95 -11.68
N GLN A 407 -18.04 20.70 -12.03
CA GLN A 407 -17.75 19.65 -11.05
C GLN A 407 -16.47 19.93 -10.25
N SER A 408 -15.43 20.38 -10.92
CA SER A 408 -14.16 20.77 -10.32
C SER A 408 -13.45 21.81 -11.18
N VAL A 409 -12.66 22.64 -10.51
CA VAL A 409 -11.75 23.59 -11.13
C VAL A 409 -10.38 23.35 -10.50
N ARG A 410 -9.38 23.08 -11.32
CA ARG A 410 -8.00 22.93 -10.84
C ARG A 410 -7.21 24.21 -11.12
N ILE A 411 -6.52 24.71 -10.11
CA ILE A 411 -5.68 25.90 -10.22
C ILE A 411 -4.23 25.47 -10.08
N VAL A 412 -3.42 25.80 -11.09
CA VAL A 412 -1.98 25.54 -11.14
C VAL A 412 -1.27 26.84 -10.80
N GLU A 413 -0.61 26.88 -9.64
CA GLU A 413 0.01 28.11 -9.14
C GLU A 413 1.23 28.52 -9.96
N THR A 414 1.98 27.54 -10.48
CA THR A 414 3.22 27.79 -11.23
C THR A 414 3.19 27.09 -12.58
N ILE A 415 3.43 27.83 -13.64
CA ILE A 415 3.65 27.26 -14.98
C ILE A 415 5.14 27.44 -15.31
N ALA A 416 5.83 26.35 -15.62
CA ALA A 416 7.26 26.38 -15.90
C ALA A 416 7.61 27.38 -17.01
N GLY A 417 8.53 28.32 -16.72
CA GLY A 417 8.98 29.36 -17.67
C GLY A 417 8.01 30.52 -17.87
N LYS A 418 6.94 30.63 -17.09
CA LYS A 418 5.95 31.71 -17.15
C LYS A 418 5.71 32.33 -15.78
N ASN A 419 5.30 33.62 -15.77
CA ASN A 419 4.84 34.35 -14.59
C ASN A 419 3.31 34.27 -14.37
N THR A 420 2.62 33.47 -15.17
CA THR A 420 1.17 33.28 -15.14
C THR A 420 0.80 32.03 -14.31
N MET A 421 -0.45 32.01 -13.81
CA MET A 421 -1.09 30.84 -13.21
C MET A 421 -2.03 30.19 -14.22
N GLY A 422 -2.35 28.91 -14.01
CA GLY A 422 -3.29 28.19 -14.85
C GLY A 422 -4.61 27.89 -14.13
N ILE A 423 -5.74 28.17 -14.77
CA ILE A 423 -7.06 27.69 -14.38
C ILE A 423 -7.50 26.64 -15.40
N GLU A 424 -7.69 25.41 -14.92
CA GLU A 424 -8.06 24.27 -15.76
C GLU A 424 -9.54 23.95 -15.56
N LEU A 425 -10.32 24.10 -16.62
CA LEU A 425 -11.77 23.82 -16.64
C LEU A 425 -12.07 22.59 -17.48
N PRO A 426 -13.02 21.74 -17.05
CA PRO A 426 -13.49 20.63 -17.88
C PRO A 426 -14.22 21.14 -19.11
N ASN A 427 -13.98 20.51 -20.25
CA ASN A 427 -14.72 20.77 -21.46
C ASN A 427 -16.14 20.20 -21.36
N ASP A 428 -17.14 20.87 -21.97
CA ASP A 428 -18.53 20.38 -22.02
C ASP A 428 -18.61 19.04 -22.75
N LYS A 429 -17.86 18.91 -23.86
CA LYS A 429 -17.71 17.68 -24.62
C LYS A 429 -16.28 17.16 -24.44
N ARG A 430 -16.16 16.03 -23.77
CA ARG A 430 -14.88 15.35 -23.61
C ARG A 430 -14.64 14.41 -24.78
N GLN A 431 -13.41 14.34 -25.23
CA GLN A 431 -12.95 13.36 -26.21
C GLN A 431 -12.25 12.23 -25.50
N ASP A 432 -12.58 10.98 -25.83
CA ASP A 432 -11.82 9.81 -25.41
C ASP A 432 -10.49 9.78 -26.19
N VAL A 433 -9.40 9.57 -25.48
CA VAL A 433 -8.07 9.40 -26.07
C VAL A 433 -7.87 7.92 -26.30
N MET A 434 -7.99 7.44 -27.53
CA MET A 434 -7.88 6.01 -27.83
C MET A 434 -6.42 5.54 -27.74
N LEU A 435 -6.20 4.30 -27.27
CA LEU A 435 -4.86 3.69 -27.22
C LEU A 435 -4.23 3.63 -28.62
N SER A 436 -5.02 3.31 -29.64
CA SER A 436 -4.60 3.28 -31.06
C SER A 436 -3.98 4.59 -31.53
N GLU A 437 -4.48 5.75 -31.05
CA GLU A 437 -3.93 7.06 -31.41
C GLU A 437 -2.50 7.24 -30.86
N ILE A 438 -2.24 6.75 -29.66
CA ILE A 438 -0.92 6.88 -29.05
C ILE A 438 0.04 5.91 -29.70
N LEU A 439 -0.38 4.65 -29.94
CA LEU A 439 0.46 3.63 -30.56
C LEU A 439 0.84 3.95 -32.01
N SER A 440 -0.07 4.62 -32.77
CA SER A 440 0.19 5.10 -34.13
C SER A 440 0.99 6.38 -34.20
N SER A 441 1.20 7.09 -33.07
CA SER A 441 1.94 8.34 -33.06
C SER A 441 3.42 8.15 -33.38
N PRO A 442 4.07 9.10 -34.07
CA PRO A 442 5.51 9.06 -34.34
C PRO A 442 6.35 8.90 -33.06
N VAL A 443 5.90 9.51 -31.95
CA VAL A 443 6.60 9.44 -30.65
C VAL A 443 6.68 8.03 -30.14
N PHE A 444 5.65 7.19 -30.33
CA PHE A 444 5.65 5.78 -29.96
C PHE A 444 6.36 4.93 -31.01
N ALA A 445 6.07 5.12 -32.29
CA ALA A 445 6.63 4.33 -33.38
C ALA A 445 8.15 4.40 -33.44
N GLU A 446 8.73 5.61 -33.36
CA GLU A 446 10.18 5.86 -33.41
C GLU A 446 10.92 5.53 -32.11
N ALA A 447 10.20 5.30 -31.01
CA ALA A 447 10.81 4.92 -29.74
C ALA A 447 11.52 3.57 -29.86
N LYS A 448 12.82 3.52 -29.59
CA LYS A 448 13.67 2.31 -29.73
C LYS A 448 13.47 1.31 -28.58
N SER A 449 13.03 1.77 -27.42
CA SER A 449 12.89 0.94 -26.22
C SER A 449 11.71 -0.03 -26.37
N LYS A 450 11.94 -1.29 -26.05
CA LYS A 450 10.89 -2.33 -26.01
C LYS A 450 9.94 -2.15 -24.80
N LEU A 451 10.37 -1.36 -23.83
CA LEU A 451 9.58 -0.98 -22.64
C LEU A 451 8.92 0.40 -22.77
N THR A 452 8.68 0.87 -24.00
CA THR A 452 7.91 2.09 -24.24
C THR A 452 6.44 1.82 -23.95
N VAL A 453 5.83 2.66 -23.11
CA VAL A 453 4.43 2.58 -22.69
C VAL A 453 3.66 3.83 -23.11
N ALA A 454 2.47 3.65 -23.63
CA ALA A 454 1.53 4.73 -23.93
C ALA A 454 0.93 5.24 -22.62
N LEU A 455 1.11 6.53 -22.33
CA LEU A 455 0.54 7.15 -21.13
C LEU A 455 -0.77 7.91 -21.45
N GLY A 456 -0.88 8.48 -22.65
CA GLY A 456 -2.05 9.24 -23.06
C GLY A 456 -1.68 10.52 -23.81
N LYS A 457 -2.47 11.58 -23.63
CA LYS A 457 -2.23 12.92 -24.18
C LYS A 457 -2.06 13.95 -23.07
N ASP A 458 -1.24 14.96 -23.31
CA ASP A 458 -1.15 16.12 -22.43
C ASP A 458 -2.36 17.06 -22.60
N ILE A 459 -2.37 18.15 -21.85
CA ILE A 459 -3.43 19.15 -21.88
C ILE A 459 -3.55 19.88 -23.24
N ALA A 460 -2.52 19.81 -24.09
CA ALA A 460 -2.54 20.36 -25.44
C ALA A 460 -2.93 19.32 -26.49
N GLY A 461 -3.23 18.08 -26.09
CA GLY A 461 -3.57 16.98 -26.99
C GLY A 461 -2.36 16.27 -27.61
N THR A 462 -1.13 16.57 -27.17
CA THR A 462 0.10 15.94 -27.67
C THR A 462 0.23 14.52 -27.07
N PRO A 463 0.52 13.48 -27.87
CA PRO A 463 0.78 12.14 -27.36
C PRO A 463 1.99 12.08 -26.44
N VAL A 464 1.83 11.43 -25.28
CA VAL A 464 2.87 11.26 -24.28
C VAL A 464 3.13 9.77 -24.05
N VAL A 465 4.39 9.39 -24.14
CA VAL A 465 4.87 8.01 -23.88
C VAL A 465 5.90 8.03 -22.76
N GLY A 466 5.96 6.92 -22.05
CA GLY A 466 6.97 6.66 -21.05
C GLY A 466 7.94 5.57 -21.51
N ASP A 467 9.12 5.51 -20.95
CA ASP A 467 10.11 4.46 -21.18
C ASP A 467 10.53 3.85 -19.84
N LEU A 468 10.05 2.65 -19.53
CA LEU A 468 10.38 1.96 -18.28
C LEU A 468 11.86 1.63 -18.15
N ALA A 469 12.64 1.58 -19.24
CA ALA A 469 14.08 1.42 -19.15
C ALA A 469 14.76 2.66 -18.55
N LYS A 470 14.19 3.87 -18.79
CA LYS A 470 14.67 5.14 -18.22
C LYS A 470 14.04 5.46 -16.87
N MET A 471 12.74 5.16 -16.70
CA MET A 471 11.99 5.27 -15.45
C MET A 471 11.75 3.86 -14.88
N PRO A 472 12.75 3.22 -14.24
CA PRO A 472 12.81 1.77 -14.10
C PRO A 472 11.63 1.15 -13.36
N HIS A 473 10.96 1.93 -12.53
CA HIS A 473 9.79 1.51 -11.76
C HIS A 473 8.78 2.65 -11.72
N LEU A 474 7.50 2.30 -11.82
CA LEU A 474 6.38 3.23 -11.84
C LEU A 474 5.39 2.88 -10.72
N LEU A 475 5.08 3.85 -9.87
CA LEU A 475 4.01 3.75 -8.90
C LEU A 475 2.74 4.38 -9.46
N VAL A 476 1.65 3.61 -9.52
CA VAL A 476 0.36 4.04 -10.05
C VAL A 476 -0.69 4.02 -8.95
N ALA A 477 -1.42 5.10 -8.75
CA ALA A 477 -2.50 5.08 -7.77
C ALA A 477 -3.75 5.78 -8.28
N GLY A 478 -4.91 5.37 -7.76
CA GLY A 478 -6.20 5.97 -8.11
C GLY A 478 -7.36 5.19 -7.51
N MET A 479 -8.45 5.89 -7.21
CA MET A 479 -9.66 5.26 -6.69
C MET A 479 -10.36 4.41 -7.76
N THR A 480 -11.29 3.55 -7.34
CA THR A 480 -12.13 2.77 -8.27
C THR A 480 -12.88 3.70 -9.23
N GLY A 481 -12.85 3.39 -10.52
CA GLY A 481 -13.47 4.21 -11.59
C GLY A 481 -12.69 5.48 -11.94
N SER A 482 -11.44 5.64 -11.48
CA SER A 482 -10.56 6.75 -11.86
C SER A 482 -9.91 6.55 -13.24
N GLY A 483 -9.83 5.31 -13.74
CA GLY A 483 -9.13 4.90 -14.96
C GLY A 483 -7.77 4.23 -14.70
N LYS A 484 -7.44 3.90 -13.43
CA LYS A 484 -6.19 3.22 -13.05
C LYS A 484 -5.97 1.93 -13.83
N SER A 485 -6.95 1.02 -13.81
CA SER A 485 -6.88 -0.30 -14.46
C SER A 485 -6.76 -0.18 -15.97
N VAL A 486 -7.54 0.70 -16.59
CA VAL A 486 -7.43 1.00 -18.02
C VAL A 486 -6.05 1.54 -18.38
N GLY A 487 -5.48 2.43 -17.55
CA GLY A 487 -4.12 2.94 -17.73
C GLY A 487 -3.06 1.85 -17.62
N VAL A 488 -3.18 0.94 -16.64
CA VAL A 488 -2.25 -0.21 -16.48
C VAL A 488 -2.38 -1.17 -17.68
N ASN A 489 -3.61 -1.48 -18.11
CA ASN A 489 -3.85 -2.27 -19.31
C ASN A 489 -3.25 -1.61 -20.56
N GLY A 490 -3.40 -0.29 -20.73
CA GLY A 490 -2.77 0.45 -21.81
C GLY A 490 -1.24 0.34 -21.83
N MET A 491 -0.60 0.31 -20.66
CA MET A 491 0.84 0.13 -20.53
C MET A 491 1.26 -1.31 -20.91
N ILE A 492 0.54 -2.33 -20.44
CA ILE A 492 0.82 -3.74 -20.78
C ILE A 492 0.64 -3.95 -22.29
N MET A 493 -0.48 -3.48 -22.83
CA MET A 493 -0.77 -3.56 -24.26
C MET A 493 0.33 -2.89 -25.10
N SER A 494 0.81 -1.72 -24.69
CA SER A 494 1.91 -1.02 -25.37
C SER A 494 3.14 -1.90 -25.52
N MET A 495 3.49 -2.68 -24.49
CA MET A 495 4.63 -3.60 -24.51
C MET A 495 4.37 -4.82 -25.39
N LEU A 496 3.13 -5.37 -25.39
CA LEU A 496 2.76 -6.47 -26.29
C LEU A 496 2.86 -6.06 -27.77
N PHE A 497 2.49 -4.81 -28.11
CA PHE A 497 2.64 -4.28 -29.47
C PHE A 497 4.10 -4.00 -29.86
N LYS A 498 5.01 -3.85 -28.90
CA LYS A 498 6.39 -3.41 -29.15
C LYS A 498 7.41 -4.54 -29.05
N ALA A 499 7.16 -5.57 -28.25
CA ALA A 499 8.12 -6.61 -27.88
C ALA A 499 7.61 -8.03 -28.13
N THR A 500 8.52 -8.93 -28.40
CA THR A 500 8.29 -10.39 -28.45
C THR A 500 8.52 -11.02 -27.07
N PRO A 501 8.08 -12.27 -26.81
CA PRO A 501 8.34 -12.99 -25.57
C PRO A 501 9.83 -13.14 -25.24
N ASP A 502 10.70 -13.19 -26.25
CA ASP A 502 12.17 -13.27 -26.07
C ASP A 502 12.79 -11.93 -25.64
N GLU A 503 12.07 -10.82 -25.84
CA GLU A 503 12.53 -9.49 -25.51
C GLU A 503 11.99 -8.99 -24.16
N VAL A 504 10.71 -9.31 -23.85
CA VAL A 504 10.02 -8.89 -22.62
C VAL A 504 9.18 -10.02 -22.06
N ARG A 505 9.36 -10.31 -20.78
CA ARG A 505 8.58 -11.28 -20.01
C ARG A 505 7.88 -10.61 -18.85
N PHE A 506 6.75 -11.15 -18.44
CA PHE A 506 5.93 -10.60 -17.35
C PHE A 506 5.82 -11.55 -16.17
N ILE A 507 5.74 -10.96 -14.98
CA ILE A 507 5.15 -11.55 -13.77
C ILE A 507 3.99 -10.64 -13.38
N MET A 508 2.77 -11.18 -13.37
CA MET A 508 1.55 -10.41 -13.07
C MET A 508 0.96 -10.89 -11.77
N ILE A 509 0.64 -9.95 -10.87
CA ILE A 509 0.10 -10.21 -9.53
C ILE A 509 -1.25 -9.50 -9.42
N ASP A 510 -2.32 -10.27 -9.35
CA ASP A 510 -3.71 -9.81 -9.27
C ASP A 510 -4.47 -10.53 -8.15
N PRO A 511 -4.42 -10.02 -6.92
CA PRO A 511 -5.07 -10.63 -5.76
C PRO A 511 -6.58 -10.76 -5.88
N LYS A 512 -7.19 -9.92 -6.71
CA LYS A 512 -8.64 -9.84 -6.85
C LYS A 512 -9.18 -10.64 -8.02
N MET A 513 -8.32 -11.16 -8.88
CA MET A 513 -8.69 -11.91 -10.11
C MET A 513 -9.60 -11.09 -11.06
N LEU A 514 -9.43 -9.78 -11.13
CA LEU A 514 -10.35 -8.89 -11.87
C LEU A 514 -9.72 -8.22 -13.08
N GLU A 515 -8.47 -7.77 -12.96
CA GLU A 515 -7.88 -6.83 -13.91
C GLU A 515 -6.82 -7.47 -14.80
N LEU A 516 -5.97 -8.37 -14.24
CA LEU A 516 -4.85 -8.98 -14.96
C LEU A 516 -5.08 -10.44 -15.34
N SER A 517 -6.10 -11.09 -14.80
CA SER A 517 -6.41 -12.51 -15.08
C SER A 517 -6.72 -12.78 -16.54
N ILE A 518 -7.12 -11.76 -17.32
CA ILE A 518 -7.32 -11.85 -18.77
C ILE A 518 -6.04 -12.26 -19.51
N TYR A 519 -4.87 -11.86 -19.01
CA TYR A 519 -3.58 -12.13 -19.63
C TYR A 519 -3.04 -13.55 -19.36
N ASP A 520 -3.71 -14.32 -18.48
CA ASP A 520 -3.22 -15.67 -18.14
C ASP A 520 -3.06 -16.54 -19.39
N GLY A 521 -1.93 -17.22 -19.51
CA GLY A 521 -1.60 -18.05 -20.67
C GLY A 521 -0.96 -17.36 -21.87
N ILE A 522 -0.64 -16.05 -21.83
CA ILE A 522 0.15 -15.43 -22.90
C ILE A 522 1.62 -15.90 -22.86
N PRO A 523 2.29 -16.03 -24.01
CA PRO A 523 3.69 -16.53 -24.07
C PRO A 523 4.71 -15.62 -23.37
N HIS A 524 4.35 -14.37 -23.05
CA HIS A 524 5.19 -13.44 -22.32
C HIS A 524 5.25 -13.73 -20.81
N LEU A 525 4.36 -14.54 -20.24
CA LEU A 525 4.36 -14.82 -18.80
C LEU A 525 5.47 -15.79 -18.39
N LEU A 526 6.11 -15.52 -17.24
CA LEU A 526 7.08 -16.42 -16.59
C LEU A 526 6.42 -17.40 -15.63
N CYS A 527 5.22 -17.13 -15.18
CA CYS A 527 4.37 -17.97 -14.34
C CYS A 527 2.91 -17.63 -14.62
N PRO A 528 1.92 -18.46 -14.24
CA PRO A 528 0.51 -18.08 -14.26
C PRO A 528 0.29 -16.76 -13.51
N VAL A 529 -0.80 -16.05 -13.83
CA VAL A 529 -1.14 -14.83 -13.10
C VAL A 529 -1.33 -15.15 -11.61
N VAL A 530 -0.53 -14.51 -10.76
CA VAL A 530 -0.43 -14.84 -9.34
C VAL A 530 -1.59 -14.19 -8.59
N THR A 531 -2.38 -15.03 -7.92
CA THR A 531 -3.57 -14.60 -7.17
C THR A 531 -3.44 -14.81 -5.67
N ASP A 532 -2.59 -15.74 -5.24
CA ASP A 532 -2.28 -15.97 -3.83
C ASP A 532 -1.16 -15.04 -3.34
N MET A 533 -1.33 -14.50 -2.13
CA MET A 533 -0.39 -13.53 -1.56
C MET A 533 0.97 -14.13 -1.21
N ARG A 534 1.01 -15.41 -0.82
CA ARG A 534 2.27 -16.10 -0.49
C ARG A 534 3.06 -16.38 -1.75
N GLU A 535 2.37 -16.83 -2.81
CA GLU A 535 2.98 -17.01 -4.14
C GLU A 535 3.49 -15.68 -4.69
N ALA A 536 2.78 -14.56 -4.46
CA ALA A 536 3.26 -13.23 -4.82
C ALA A 536 4.56 -12.87 -4.09
N GLY A 537 4.67 -13.20 -2.79
CA GLY A 537 5.91 -13.06 -2.03
C GLY A 537 7.04 -13.91 -2.60
N GLN A 538 6.75 -15.16 -3.02
CA GLN A 538 7.75 -16.03 -3.65
C GLN A 538 8.18 -15.53 -5.02
N ALA A 539 7.26 -15.04 -5.84
CA ALA A 539 7.56 -14.44 -7.13
C ALA A 539 8.49 -13.21 -7.00
N LEU A 540 8.24 -12.34 -6.02
CA LEU A 540 9.12 -11.21 -5.72
C LEU A 540 10.50 -11.67 -5.21
N ASN A 541 10.54 -12.73 -4.40
CA ASN A 541 11.80 -13.31 -3.92
C ASN A 541 12.61 -13.90 -5.08
N TRP A 542 11.95 -14.60 -6.02
CA TRP A 542 12.58 -15.07 -7.23
C TRP A 542 13.14 -13.92 -8.07
N CYS A 543 12.40 -12.81 -8.23
CA CYS A 543 12.93 -11.63 -8.93
C CYS A 543 14.21 -11.07 -8.30
N VAL A 544 14.30 -11.11 -6.96
CA VAL A 544 15.52 -10.69 -6.25
C VAL A 544 16.68 -11.64 -6.52
N ALA A 545 16.43 -12.96 -6.50
CA ALA A 545 17.45 -13.97 -6.79
C ALA A 545 17.92 -13.88 -8.25
N GLU A 546 16.99 -13.75 -9.22
CA GLU A 546 17.31 -13.59 -10.64
C GLU A 546 18.08 -12.29 -10.91
N MET A 547 17.74 -11.18 -10.23
CA MET A 547 18.50 -9.94 -10.29
C MET A 547 19.96 -10.18 -9.88
N GLU A 548 20.22 -10.91 -8.80
CA GLU A 548 21.57 -11.19 -8.32
C GLU A 548 22.34 -12.11 -9.25
N LYS A 549 21.68 -13.13 -9.79
CA LYS A 549 22.25 -14.00 -10.83
C LYS A 549 22.65 -13.18 -12.06
N ARG A 550 21.78 -12.31 -12.55
CA ARG A 550 22.09 -11.42 -13.69
C ARG A 550 23.27 -10.50 -13.39
N TYR A 551 23.39 -9.94 -12.20
CA TYR A 551 24.55 -9.11 -11.81
C TYR A 551 25.86 -9.89 -11.89
N ARG A 552 25.89 -11.15 -11.51
CA ARG A 552 27.09 -11.98 -11.65
C ARG A 552 27.43 -12.23 -13.10
N LEU A 553 26.44 -12.55 -13.94
CA LEU A 553 26.64 -12.71 -15.39
C LEU A 553 27.17 -11.42 -16.03
N LEU A 554 26.59 -10.25 -15.68
CA LEU A 554 27.06 -8.95 -16.16
C LEU A 554 28.50 -8.67 -15.73
N SER A 555 28.82 -8.94 -14.47
CA SER A 555 30.18 -8.77 -13.91
C SER A 555 31.18 -9.67 -14.61
N HIS A 556 30.87 -10.96 -14.80
CA HIS A 556 31.74 -11.91 -15.53
C HIS A 556 31.93 -11.50 -16.98
N ALA A 557 30.85 -11.07 -17.64
CA ALA A 557 30.92 -10.57 -19.01
C ALA A 557 31.60 -9.21 -19.13
N GLY A 558 31.90 -8.50 -18.02
CA GLY A 558 32.55 -7.17 -18.00
C GLY A 558 31.66 -6.07 -18.59
N VAL A 559 30.31 -6.16 -18.43
CA VAL A 559 29.33 -5.18 -18.93
C VAL A 559 28.56 -4.57 -17.78
N ARG A 560 27.95 -3.38 -18.03
CA ARG A 560 27.30 -2.62 -16.97
C ARG A 560 25.78 -2.80 -16.90
N ASN A 561 25.17 -3.32 -17.96
CA ASN A 561 23.70 -3.48 -18.06
C ASN A 561 23.35 -4.66 -18.97
N LEU A 562 22.07 -5.05 -18.94
CA LEU A 562 21.51 -6.15 -19.73
C LEU A 562 21.67 -5.95 -21.24
N GLU A 563 21.45 -4.72 -21.73
CA GLU A 563 21.60 -4.41 -23.15
C GLU A 563 23.02 -4.71 -23.67
N GLY A 564 24.05 -4.26 -22.95
CA GLY A 564 25.46 -4.56 -23.29
C GLY A 564 25.79 -6.04 -23.18
N PHE A 565 25.14 -6.78 -22.25
CA PHE A 565 25.25 -8.22 -22.15
C PHE A 565 24.67 -8.91 -23.39
N ASN A 566 23.44 -8.59 -23.75
CA ASN A 566 22.76 -9.17 -24.89
C ASN A 566 23.48 -8.86 -26.20
N GLN A 567 23.99 -7.63 -26.39
CA GLN A 567 24.82 -7.28 -27.55
C GLN A 567 26.11 -8.14 -27.62
N LYS A 568 26.75 -8.39 -26.47
CA LYS A 568 27.96 -9.19 -26.39
C LYS A 568 27.69 -10.68 -26.70
N VAL A 569 26.59 -11.22 -26.20
CA VAL A 569 26.14 -12.59 -26.50
C VAL A 569 25.84 -12.75 -27.97
N GLU A 570 25.13 -11.79 -28.61
CA GLU A 570 24.86 -11.82 -30.06
C GLU A 570 26.12 -11.75 -30.89
N ALA A 571 27.00 -10.82 -30.56
CA ALA A 571 28.28 -10.68 -31.29
C ALA A 571 29.13 -11.96 -31.21
N ALA A 572 29.17 -12.61 -30.04
CA ALA A 572 29.90 -13.87 -29.86
C ALA A 572 29.25 -15.04 -30.63
N LYS A 573 27.89 -15.10 -30.63
CA LYS A 573 27.14 -16.11 -31.42
C LYS A 573 27.34 -15.91 -32.92
N ALA A 574 27.28 -14.66 -33.40
CA ALA A 574 27.57 -14.32 -34.80
C ALA A 574 29.02 -14.63 -35.23
N ALA A 575 29.98 -14.51 -34.32
CA ALA A 575 31.38 -14.85 -34.54
C ALA A 575 31.65 -16.37 -34.47
N GLY A 576 30.65 -17.21 -34.26
CA GLY A 576 30.79 -18.66 -34.12
C GLY A 576 31.53 -19.14 -32.86
N LYS A 577 31.66 -18.27 -31.85
CA LYS A 577 32.27 -18.54 -30.55
C LYS A 577 31.32 -18.11 -29.43
N PRO A 578 30.26 -18.90 -29.14
CA PRO A 578 29.31 -18.52 -28.11
C PRO A 578 29.99 -18.38 -26.76
N LEU A 579 29.54 -17.42 -25.96
CA LEU A 579 29.98 -17.27 -24.59
C LEU A 579 29.39 -18.41 -23.76
N LEU A 580 30.24 -19.04 -22.97
CA LEU A 580 29.85 -20.18 -22.13
C LEU A 580 29.39 -19.67 -20.75
N ASN A 581 28.44 -20.39 -20.16
CA ASN A 581 27.94 -20.06 -18.84
C ASN A 581 28.98 -20.38 -17.75
N PRO A 582 29.56 -19.40 -17.07
CA PRO A 582 30.59 -19.61 -16.04
C PRO A 582 30.04 -20.28 -14.78
N PHE A 583 28.73 -20.32 -14.64
CA PHE A 583 28.01 -20.90 -13.51
C PHE A 583 27.21 -22.15 -13.89
N SER A 584 27.63 -22.82 -14.98
CA SER A 584 27.01 -24.08 -15.41
C SER A 584 27.17 -25.15 -14.33
N LEU A 585 26.12 -25.93 -14.11
CA LEU A 585 26.17 -27.12 -13.23
C LEU A 585 27.08 -28.23 -13.77
N ASN A 586 27.41 -28.21 -15.07
CA ASN A 586 28.34 -29.13 -15.72
C ASN A 586 29.60 -28.37 -16.18
N PRO A 587 30.64 -28.25 -15.33
CA PRO A 587 31.85 -27.53 -15.68
C PRO A 587 32.58 -28.10 -16.92
N ASP A 588 32.42 -29.41 -17.19
CA ASP A 588 33.08 -30.10 -18.33
C ASP A 588 32.37 -29.82 -19.66
N SER A 589 31.11 -29.40 -19.66
CA SER A 589 30.34 -29.05 -20.86
C SER A 589 29.41 -27.86 -20.54
N PRO A 590 29.96 -26.64 -20.36
CA PRO A 590 29.16 -25.49 -20.01
C PRO A 590 28.23 -25.06 -21.15
N GLU A 591 26.98 -24.74 -20.81
CA GLU A 591 25.97 -24.30 -21.75
C GLU A 591 26.31 -22.95 -22.36
N PRO A 592 26.00 -22.69 -23.63
CA PRO A 592 26.16 -21.39 -24.23
C PRO A 592 25.17 -20.38 -23.58
N LEU A 593 25.66 -19.19 -23.31
CA LEU A 593 24.81 -18.10 -22.83
C LEU A 593 23.89 -17.62 -23.95
N GLU A 594 22.62 -17.45 -23.62
CA GLU A 594 21.61 -16.89 -24.49
C GLU A 594 21.27 -15.43 -24.09
N LYS A 595 20.52 -14.72 -24.94
CA LYS A 595 19.98 -13.44 -24.60
C LYS A 595 19.03 -13.56 -23.41
N LEU A 596 19.07 -12.59 -22.54
CA LEU A 596 18.17 -12.49 -21.40
C LEU A 596 17.05 -11.48 -21.70
N PRO A 597 15.78 -11.85 -21.55
CA PRO A 597 14.67 -10.91 -21.69
C PRO A 597 14.65 -9.88 -20.56
N MET A 598 14.08 -8.72 -20.83
CA MET A 598 13.65 -7.80 -19.76
C MET A 598 12.46 -8.41 -19.04
N ILE A 599 12.37 -8.19 -17.72
CA ILE A 599 11.27 -8.68 -16.89
C ILE A 599 10.49 -7.47 -16.36
N VAL A 600 9.17 -7.52 -16.53
CA VAL A 600 8.27 -6.50 -15.99
C VAL A 600 7.33 -7.15 -14.98
N VAL A 601 7.46 -6.75 -13.73
CA VAL A 601 6.55 -7.16 -12.65
C VAL A 601 5.41 -6.16 -12.57
N VAL A 602 4.18 -6.63 -12.76
CA VAL A 602 2.97 -5.80 -12.65
C VAL A 602 2.19 -6.23 -11.43
N ILE A 603 1.95 -5.29 -10.51
CA ILE A 603 1.17 -5.49 -9.28
C ILE A 603 -0.07 -4.61 -9.39
N ASP A 604 -1.27 -5.19 -9.46
CA ASP A 604 -2.52 -4.43 -9.57
C ASP A 604 -2.91 -3.76 -8.23
N GLU A 605 -2.74 -4.47 -7.12
CA GLU A 605 -3.10 -3.94 -5.81
C GLU A 605 -2.02 -4.21 -4.76
N LEU A 606 -1.13 -3.25 -4.59
CA LEU A 606 -0.07 -3.34 -3.57
C LEU A 606 -0.63 -3.44 -2.14
N ALA A 607 -1.80 -2.82 -1.87
CA ALA A 607 -2.36 -2.80 -0.53
C ALA A 607 -2.62 -4.21 0.00
N ASP A 608 -3.08 -5.13 -0.84
CA ASP A 608 -3.41 -6.49 -0.42
C ASP A 608 -2.15 -7.29 -0.06
N LEU A 609 -1.04 -7.09 -0.77
CA LEU A 609 0.27 -7.65 -0.42
C LEU A 609 0.80 -7.08 0.91
N MET A 610 0.68 -5.76 1.08
CA MET A 610 1.15 -5.07 2.29
C MET A 610 0.34 -5.41 3.55
N MET A 611 -0.87 -5.93 3.39
CA MET A 611 -1.69 -6.41 4.51
C MET A 611 -1.26 -7.79 5.00
N THR A 612 -0.70 -8.64 4.13
CA THR A 612 -0.37 -10.03 4.46
C THR A 612 1.06 -10.18 4.96
N GLU A 613 2.06 -9.70 4.19
CA GLU A 613 3.48 -9.87 4.48
C GLU A 613 4.26 -8.55 4.36
N ARG A 614 3.78 -7.51 5.01
CA ARG A 614 4.26 -6.12 4.89
C ARG A 614 5.78 -5.99 4.84
N LYS A 615 6.50 -6.56 5.82
CA LYS A 615 7.95 -6.37 5.93
C LYS A 615 8.73 -7.03 4.80
N ALA A 616 8.35 -8.26 4.43
CA ALA A 616 9.00 -9.01 3.37
C ALA A 616 8.79 -8.33 2.02
N VAL A 617 7.54 -8.03 1.68
CA VAL A 617 7.16 -7.36 0.43
C VAL A 617 7.80 -5.97 0.31
N GLU A 618 7.75 -5.15 1.36
CA GLU A 618 8.37 -3.82 1.37
C GLU A 618 9.88 -3.89 1.11
N GLN A 619 10.58 -4.84 1.75
CA GLN A 619 12.02 -5.04 1.56
C GLN A 619 12.36 -5.55 0.17
N GLN A 620 11.59 -6.49 -0.37
CA GLN A 620 11.80 -7.04 -1.71
C GLN A 620 11.58 -5.96 -2.79
N ILE A 621 10.47 -5.21 -2.71
CA ILE A 621 10.19 -4.09 -3.63
C ILE A 621 11.29 -3.02 -3.53
N ALA A 622 11.70 -2.64 -2.31
CA ALA A 622 12.77 -1.66 -2.13
C ALA A 622 14.11 -2.14 -2.72
N ARG A 623 14.46 -3.42 -2.52
CA ARG A 623 15.70 -4.03 -3.06
C ARG A 623 15.69 -4.07 -4.58
N LEU A 624 14.57 -4.47 -5.19
CA LEU A 624 14.39 -4.44 -6.63
C LEU A 624 14.45 -2.99 -7.14
N ALA A 625 13.73 -2.08 -6.53
CA ALA A 625 13.70 -0.67 -6.97
C ALA A 625 15.08 0.01 -6.92
N GLN A 626 15.95 -0.39 -5.99
CA GLN A 626 17.30 0.15 -5.87
C GLN A 626 18.29 -0.38 -6.92
N LYS A 627 18.16 -1.65 -7.30
CA LYS A 627 19.23 -2.33 -8.04
C LYS A 627 18.76 -2.94 -9.38
N ALA A 628 17.48 -3.26 -9.56
CA ALA A 628 17.04 -4.12 -10.64
C ALA A 628 17.17 -3.51 -12.06
N ARG A 629 17.28 -2.18 -12.19
CA ARG A 629 17.38 -1.48 -13.48
C ARG A 629 18.48 -2.02 -14.39
N ALA A 630 19.69 -2.19 -13.87
CA ALA A 630 20.82 -2.69 -14.69
C ALA A 630 20.65 -4.16 -15.07
N ALA A 631 19.95 -4.94 -14.27
CA ALA A 631 19.61 -6.34 -14.54
C ALA A 631 18.40 -6.51 -15.50
N GLY A 632 17.78 -5.39 -15.94
CA GLY A 632 16.62 -5.42 -16.83
C GLY A 632 15.34 -5.92 -16.17
N ILE A 633 15.14 -5.66 -14.87
CA ILE A 633 13.92 -5.98 -14.14
C ILE A 633 13.24 -4.68 -13.73
N HIS A 634 11.97 -4.55 -14.09
CA HIS A 634 11.19 -3.33 -13.95
C HIS A 634 9.88 -3.62 -13.23
N MET A 635 9.26 -2.62 -12.61
CA MET A 635 8.01 -2.80 -11.89
C MET A 635 6.98 -1.72 -12.26
N ILE A 636 5.73 -2.13 -12.43
CA ILE A 636 4.55 -1.28 -12.41
C ILE A 636 3.77 -1.68 -11.16
N VAL A 637 3.77 -0.81 -10.15
CA VAL A 637 3.15 -1.09 -8.85
C VAL A 637 1.93 -0.21 -8.70
N ALA A 638 0.75 -0.83 -8.74
CA ALA A 638 -0.50 -0.10 -8.66
C ALA A 638 -1.23 -0.31 -7.32
N THR A 639 -2.06 0.66 -6.92
CA THR A 639 -2.92 0.56 -5.74
C THR A 639 -4.15 1.46 -5.86
N GLN A 640 -5.28 0.97 -5.34
CA GLN A 640 -6.50 1.76 -5.15
C GLN A 640 -6.58 2.39 -3.76
N ARG A 641 -5.63 2.05 -2.85
CA ARG A 641 -5.59 2.52 -1.46
C ARG A 641 -4.28 3.27 -1.18
N PRO A 642 -4.17 4.53 -1.61
CA PRO A 642 -2.94 5.31 -1.44
C PRO A 642 -2.76 5.83 -0.01
N SER A 643 -2.77 4.93 0.97
CA SER A 643 -2.48 5.26 2.37
C SER A 643 -0.98 5.21 2.65
N VAL A 644 -0.54 5.89 3.72
CA VAL A 644 0.87 5.90 4.16
C VAL A 644 1.36 4.49 4.54
N ASP A 645 0.45 3.61 4.96
CA ASP A 645 0.76 2.22 5.30
C ASP A 645 1.04 1.35 4.07
N VAL A 646 0.50 1.71 2.92
CA VAL A 646 0.69 1.02 1.63
C VAL A 646 1.83 1.66 0.86
N VAL A 647 1.77 2.97 0.65
CA VAL A 647 2.80 3.75 -0.06
C VAL A 647 3.76 4.34 0.98
N THR A 648 4.63 3.49 1.49
CA THR A 648 5.57 3.87 2.57
C THR A 648 6.66 4.81 2.09
N GLY A 649 7.34 5.46 3.03
CA GLY A 649 8.50 6.30 2.72
C GLY A 649 9.62 5.55 2.01
N LEU A 650 9.81 4.25 2.33
CA LEU A 650 10.82 3.40 1.71
C LEU A 650 10.49 3.11 0.23
N ILE A 651 9.23 2.82 -0.09
CA ILE A 651 8.77 2.63 -1.47
C ILE A 651 8.92 3.93 -2.27
N LYS A 652 8.46 5.06 -1.72
CA LYS A 652 8.55 6.37 -2.39
C LYS A 652 9.98 6.83 -2.67
N ALA A 653 10.90 6.55 -1.74
CA ALA A 653 12.31 6.92 -1.91
C ALA A 653 12.99 6.16 -3.06
N ASN A 654 12.49 4.96 -3.38
CA ASN A 654 13.10 4.09 -4.39
C ASN A 654 12.33 4.06 -5.72
N ILE A 655 11.05 4.46 -5.72
CA ILE A 655 10.22 4.61 -6.93
C ILE A 655 9.88 6.09 -7.12
N PRO A 656 10.74 6.86 -7.78
CA PRO A 656 10.54 8.29 -7.98
C PRO A 656 9.52 8.63 -9.07
N THR A 657 9.27 7.71 -10.02
CA THR A 657 8.27 7.91 -11.07
C THR A 657 6.89 7.55 -10.55
N ARG A 658 5.96 8.46 -10.62
CA ARG A 658 4.64 8.28 -10.03
C ARG A 658 3.53 8.77 -10.94
N MET A 659 2.42 8.08 -10.94
CA MET A 659 1.21 8.45 -11.66
C MET A 659 0.01 8.38 -10.73
N ALA A 660 -0.68 9.47 -10.54
CA ALA A 660 -1.88 9.53 -9.73
C ALA A 660 -3.08 9.86 -10.60
N PHE A 661 -3.99 8.91 -10.73
CA PHE A 661 -5.36 9.15 -11.19
C PHE A 661 -6.15 9.84 -10.07
N THR A 662 -7.43 10.13 -10.31
CA THR A 662 -8.29 10.76 -9.30
C THR A 662 -8.28 9.99 -7.99
N VAL A 663 -8.06 10.69 -6.88
CA VAL A 663 -8.10 10.16 -5.51
C VAL A 663 -9.18 10.83 -4.68
N GLN A 664 -9.52 10.26 -3.51
CA GLN A 664 -10.62 10.75 -2.68
C GLN A 664 -10.27 12.00 -1.87
N SER A 665 -9.01 12.17 -1.51
CA SER A 665 -8.61 13.24 -0.58
C SER A 665 -7.28 13.88 -0.96
N LYS A 666 -7.06 15.11 -0.45
CA LYS A 666 -5.77 15.81 -0.53
C LYS A 666 -4.63 15.04 0.16
N ILE A 667 -4.97 14.24 1.18
CA ILE A 667 -4.00 13.40 1.90
C ILE A 667 -3.50 12.29 0.99
N ASP A 668 -4.41 11.63 0.25
CA ASP A 668 -4.07 10.57 -0.71
C ASP A 668 -3.18 11.12 -1.83
N SER A 669 -3.52 12.31 -2.37
CA SER A 669 -2.68 12.99 -3.36
C SER A 669 -1.25 13.23 -2.83
N ARG A 670 -1.12 13.75 -1.59
CA ARG A 670 0.19 13.94 -0.95
C ARG A 670 0.92 12.63 -0.70
N THR A 671 0.20 11.58 -0.37
CA THR A 671 0.83 10.27 -0.12
C THR A 671 1.54 9.76 -1.36
N ILE A 672 0.99 10.00 -2.57
CA ILE A 672 1.58 9.54 -3.82
C ILE A 672 2.54 10.55 -4.41
N LEU A 673 2.08 11.78 -4.61
CA LEU A 673 2.81 12.81 -5.38
C LEU A 673 3.65 13.75 -4.51
N ASP A 674 3.60 13.62 -3.18
CA ASP A 674 4.13 14.56 -2.19
C ASP A 674 3.49 15.97 -2.28
N GLN A 675 2.48 16.15 -3.13
CA GLN A 675 1.73 17.39 -3.34
C GLN A 675 0.24 17.15 -3.56
N MET A 676 -0.57 18.20 -3.44
CA MET A 676 -2.02 18.15 -3.69
C MET A 676 -2.32 18.23 -5.21
N GLY A 677 -3.55 17.93 -5.60
CA GLY A 677 -4.08 18.16 -6.94
C GLY A 677 -4.66 16.93 -7.62
N ALA A 678 -4.33 15.70 -7.18
CA ALA A 678 -4.97 14.49 -7.71
C ALA A 678 -6.42 14.31 -7.20
N ASP A 679 -6.78 14.97 -6.11
CA ASP A 679 -8.16 15.05 -5.60
C ASP A 679 -9.07 16.02 -6.40
N GLU A 680 -8.49 16.87 -7.24
CA GLU A 680 -9.19 17.82 -8.09
C GLU A 680 -9.32 17.33 -9.55
N LEU A 681 -8.77 16.15 -9.87
CA LEU A 681 -8.84 15.53 -11.18
C LEU A 681 -10.25 15.04 -11.50
N LEU A 682 -10.52 14.94 -12.80
CA LEU A 682 -11.72 14.32 -13.34
C LEU A 682 -11.57 12.78 -13.27
N LYS A 683 -12.69 12.05 -13.41
CA LYS A 683 -12.66 10.59 -13.55
C LYS A 683 -12.31 10.18 -14.99
N TYR A 684 -12.20 8.87 -15.23
CA TYR A 684 -12.04 8.26 -16.55
C TYR A 684 -10.72 8.61 -17.24
N GLY A 685 -9.61 8.37 -16.54
CA GLY A 685 -8.27 8.46 -17.11
C GLY A 685 -7.54 9.77 -16.89
N ASP A 686 -8.17 10.79 -16.27
CA ASP A 686 -7.47 12.03 -15.92
C ASP A 686 -6.43 11.75 -14.80
N SER A 687 -5.20 12.13 -15.02
CA SER A 687 -4.08 11.76 -14.17
C SER A 687 -3.00 12.85 -14.08
N LEU A 688 -2.20 12.75 -13.04
CA LEU A 688 -0.98 13.54 -12.83
C LEU A 688 0.24 12.60 -12.89
N PHE A 689 1.14 12.87 -13.80
CA PHE A 689 2.37 12.10 -14.01
C PHE A 689 3.58 12.88 -13.54
N LEU A 690 4.27 12.34 -12.53
CA LEU A 690 5.50 12.90 -11.95
C LEU A 690 6.71 12.11 -12.47
N GLN A 691 7.50 12.76 -13.30
CA GLN A 691 8.74 12.18 -13.84
C GLN A 691 9.89 12.28 -12.83
N PRO A 692 10.88 11.37 -12.88
CA PRO A 692 12.08 11.48 -12.06
C PRO A 692 12.80 12.81 -12.28
N GLY A 693 13.07 13.53 -11.18
CA GLY A 693 13.76 14.84 -11.24
C GLY A 693 12.88 16.03 -11.60
N SER A 694 11.59 15.83 -11.89
CA SER A 694 10.63 16.93 -12.03
C SER A 694 10.05 17.32 -10.65
N ALA A 695 9.91 18.61 -10.40
CA ALA A 695 9.26 19.12 -9.19
C ALA A 695 7.73 19.12 -9.32
N GLU A 696 7.21 19.29 -10.53
CA GLU A 696 5.79 19.38 -10.80
C GLU A 696 5.30 18.27 -11.73
N PRO A 697 4.12 17.70 -11.44
CA PRO A 697 3.54 16.66 -12.28
C PRO A 697 2.90 17.27 -13.52
N THR A 698 3.01 16.55 -14.62
CA THR A 698 2.31 16.85 -15.87
C THR A 698 0.91 16.23 -15.82
N ARG A 699 -0.13 17.00 -16.16
CA ARG A 699 -1.49 16.46 -16.28
C ARG A 699 -1.64 15.76 -17.62
N LEU A 700 -2.17 14.53 -17.57
CA LEU A 700 -2.38 13.68 -18.73
C LEU A 700 -3.83 13.16 -18.74
N GLN A 701 -4.40 13.05 -19.91
CA GLN A 701 -5.55 12.19 -20.13
C GLN A 701 -5.05 10.83 -20.59
N GLY A 702 -5.26 9.80 -19.78
CA GLY A 702 -4.83 8.43 -20.03
C GLY A 702 -5.46 7.85 -21.30
N ALA A 703 -4.70 7.01 -21.99
CA ALA A 703 -5.17 6.28 -23.15
C ALA A 703 -6.27 5.28 -22.75
N PHE A 704 -7.37 5.28 -23.47
CA PHE A 704 -8.48 4.36 -23.28
C PHE A 704 -8.33 3.13 -24.16
N VAL A 705 -8.55 1.97 -23.59
CA VAL A 705 -8.70 0.68 -24.24
C VAL A 705 -9.87 -0.06 -23.61
N SER A 706 -10.75 -0.62 -24.39
CA SER A 706 -11.89 -1.38 -23.90
C SER A 706 -11.50 -2.82 -23.57
N ASP A 707 -12.28 -3.49 -22.71
CA ASP A 707 -12.05 -4.89 -22.34
C ASP A 707 -12.13 -5.81 -23.57
N ASP A 708 -13.03 -5.52 -24.53
CA ASP A 708 -13.14 -6.26 -25.79
C ASP A 708 -11.85 -6.19 -26.63
N GLU A 709 -11.21 -5.03 -26.72
CA GLU A 709 -9.95 -4.82 -27.41
C GLU A 709 -8.80 -5.59 -26.71
N VAL A 710 -8.76 -5.54 -25.38
CA VAL A 710 -7.79 -6.31 -24.59
C VAL A 710 -7.97 -7.79 -24.86
N HIS A 711 -9.21 -8.32 -24.85
CA HIS A 711 -9.50 -9.71 -25.16
C HIS A 711 -9.07 -10.11 -26.59
N GLN A 712 -9.32 -9.26 -27.58
CA GLN A 712 -8.92 -9.53 -28.96
C GLN A 712 -7.39 -9.66 -29.09
N VAL A 713 -6.64 -8.72 -28.52
CA VAL A 713 -5.16 -8.73 -28.57
C VAL A 713 -4.61 -9.91 -27.77
N VAL A 714 -5.14 -10.18 -26.58
CA VAL A 714 -4.70 -11.32 -25.76
C VAL A 714 -4.95 -12.64 -26.46
N ASN A 715 -6.11 -12.84 -27.09
CA ASN A 715 -6.42 -14.04 -27.87
C ASN A 715 -5.48 -14.19 -29.07
N TYR A 716 -5.18 -13.09 -29.76
CA TYR A 716 -4.20 -13.09 -30.84
C TYR A 716 -2.80 -13.52 -30.33
N VAL A 717 -2.33 -12.94 -29.23
CA VAL A 717 -1.02 -13.27 -28.64
C VAL A 717 -0.97 -14.74 -28.18
N LYS A 718 -2.01 -15.26 -27.55
CA LYS A 718 -2.12 -16.67 -27.14
C LYS A 718 -2.11 -17.65 -28.32
N SER A 719 -2.67 -17.24 -29.44
CA SER A 719 -2.69 -18.10 -30.64
C SER A 719 -1.32 -18.28 -31.30
N GLN A 720 -0.32 -17.42 -30.98
CA GLN A 720 1.03 -17.45 -31.57
C GLN A 720 1.91 -18.54 -30.97
N ALA A 721 1.91 -18.66 -29.61
CA ALA A 721 2.70 -19.64 -28.90
C ALA A 721 2.09 -19.94 -27.52
N PRO A 722 2.28 -21.15 -26.98
CA PRO A 722 1.92 -21.44 -25.59
C PRO A 722 2.82 -20.66 -24.63
N ALA A 723 2.32 -20.47 -23.40
CA ALA A 723 3.14 -19.91 -22.32
C ALA A 723 4.24 -20.89 -21.90
N ASP A 724 5.44 -20.34 -21.71
CA ASP A 724 6.62 -21.07 -21.23
C ASP A 724 6.91 -20.63 -19.80
N TYR A 725 6.39 -21.38 -18.85
CA TYR A 725 6.47 -21.05 -17.43
C TYR A 725 7.74 -21.62 -16.77
N ILE A 726 8.31 -20.86 -15.84
CA ILE A 726 9.43 -21.34 -15.02
C ILE A 726 8.88 -22.24 -13.91
N GLU A 727 9.25 -23.53 -13.95
CA GLU A 727 8.87 -24.47 -12.90
C GLU A 727 9.44 -24.06 -11.54
N GLY A 728 8.66 -24.21 -10.46
CA GLY A 728 9.12 -23.90 -9.12
C GLY A 728 9.18 -22.41 -8.76
N LEU A 729 8.78 -21.48 -9.65
CA LEU A 729 8.80 -20.04 -9.37
C LEU A 729 7.85 -19.69 -8.21
N LEU A 730 6.63 -20.21 -8.23
CA LEU A 730 5.61 -19.93 -7.22
C LEU A 730 5.77 -20.78 -5.95
N SER A 731 6.41 -21.96 -6.02
CA SER A 731 6.72 -22.76 -4.82
C SER A 731 7.93 -22.23 -4.04
N GLY A 732 8.72 -21.34 -4.67
CA GLY A 732 9.97 -20.81 -4.10
C GLY A 732 11.19 -21.70 -4.34
N GLU A 733 11.02 -22.87 -4.96
CA GLU A 733 12.13 -23.79 -5.29
C GLU A 733 13.09 -23.16 -6.29
N ALA A 734 12.57 -22.53 -7.35
CA ALA A 734 13.38 -21.81 -8.34
C ALA A 734 14.17 -20.64 -7.73
N ALA A 735 13.66 -19.98 -6.70
CA ALA A 735 14.39 -18.95 -5.97
C ALA A 735 15.57 -19.55 -5.19
N LEU A 736 15.39 -20.71 -4.56
CA LEU A 736 16.45 -21.42 -3.85
C LEU A 736 17.51 -21.96 -4.80
N GLU A 737 17.12 -22.55 -5.94
CA GLU A 737 18.05 -22.99 -6.96
C GLU A 737 18.88 -21.83 -7.52
N THR A 738 18.22 -20.70 -7.83
CA THR A 738 18.89 -19.49 -8.30
C THR A 738 19.84 -18.94 -7.24
N ALA A 739 19.45 -18.95 -5.96
CA ALA A 739 20.28 -18.52 -4.84
C ALA A 739 21.48 -19.45 -4.65
N ASN A 740 21.32 -20.76 -4.82
CA ASN A 740 22.42 -21.75 -4.75
C ASN A 740 23.42 -21.57 -5.91
N ILE A 741 22.94 -21.25 -7.11
CA ILE A 741 23.82 -20.85 -8.23
C ILE A 741 24.58 -19.56 -7.88
N VAL A 742 23.94 -18.65 -7.16
CA VAL A 742 24.53 -17.38 -6.70
C VAL A 742 25.53 -17.60 -5.56
N ASN A 743 25.34 -18.57 -4.68
CA ASN A 743 26.24 -18.90 -3.58
C ASN A 743 26.55 -20.40 -3.53
N PRO A 744 27.27 -20.96 -4.52
CA PRO A 744 27.64 -22.38 -4.50
C PRO A 744 28.53 -22.73 -3.31
N ASN A 745 29.04 -21.75 -2.58
CA ASN A 745 30.02 -21.82 -1.51
C ASN A 745 29.51 -21.31 -0.14
N ALA A 746 28.20 -21.27 0.08
CA ALA A 746 27.70 -21.02 1.43
C ALA A 746 28.20 -22.13 2.40
N ASP A 747 28.33 -23.37 1.90
CA ASP A 747 28.88 -24.52 2.61
C ASP A 747 30.40 -24.66 2.47
N SER A 748 31.08 -23.82 1.67
CA SER A 748 32.52 -23.86 1.43
C SER A 748 33.23 -22.53 1.69
N ASP A 749 32.75 -21.72 2.62
CA ASP A 749 33.56 -20.61 3.12
C ASP A 749 34.82 -21.22 3.79
N GLU A 750 35.99 -20.81 3.34
CA GLU A 750 37.29 -21.27 3.91
C GLU A 750 37.34 -21.18 5.45
N LEU A 751 36.45 -20.41 6.03
CA LEU A 751 36.33 -20.26 7.47
C LEU A 751 35.22 -21.12 8.10
N PHE A 752 34.51 -21.95 7.30
CA PHE A 752 33.40 -22.77 7.82
C PHE A 752 33.88 -23.78 8.85
N ASP A 753 34.97 -24.50 8.56
CA ASP A 753 35.56 -25.46 9.50
C ASP A 753 36.08 -24.79 10.77
N GLN A 754 36.65 -23.58 10.65
CA GLN A 754 37.07 -22.78 11.79
C GLN A 754 35.86 -22.27 12.62
N ALA A 755 34.76 -21.98 11.93
CA ALA A 755 33.53 -21.57 12.59
C ALA A 755 32.89 -22.76 13.35
N VAL A 756 32.87 -23.96 12.75
CA VAL A 756 32.45 -25.21 13.40
C VAL A 756 33.29 -25.47 14.65
N ALA A 757 34.63 -25.46 14.51
CA ALA A 757 35.53 -25.70 15.62
C ALA A 757 35.33 -24.69 16.75
N TYR A 758 35.22 -23.41 16.42
CA TYR A 758 34.97 -22.34 17.38
C TYR A 758 33.64 -22.51 18.15
N VAL A 759 32.52 -22.80 17.42
CA VAL A 759 31.21 -22.95 18.04
C VAL A 759 31.18 -24.18 18.97
N LEU A 760 31.78 -25.29 18.58
CA LEU A 760 31.84 -26.51 19.38
C LEU A 760 32.74 -26.33 20.62
N GLU A 761 33.86 -25.61 20.50
CA GLU A 761 34.83 -25.40 21.59
C GLU A 761 34.32 -24.30 22.55
N SER A 762 33.89 -23.14 22.02
CA SER A 762 33.51 -22.00 22.86
C SER A 762 32.08 -22.10 23.39
N LYS A 763 31.27 -22.98 22.85
CA LYS A 763 29.80 -23.11 23.09
C LYS A 763 29.04 -21.81 22.92
N LYS A 764 29.57 -20.90 22.10
CA LYS A 764 28.92 -19.59 21.77
C LYS A 764 28.33 -19.62 20.37
N THR A 765 27.03 -19.44 20.28
CA THR A 765 26.24 -19.53 19.05
C THR A 765 25.72 -18.16 18.56
N SER A 766 26.38 -17.06 18.96
CA SER A 766 25.98 -15.72 18.52
C SER A 766 26.81 -15.22 17.34
N ILE A 767 26.14 -14.58 16.35
CA ILE A 767 26.78 -13.97 15.17
C ILE A 767 27.92 -13.03 15.60
N SER A 768 27.71 -12.22 16.63
CA SER A 768 28.70 -11.27 17.14
C SER A 768 29.93 -11.95 17.77
N SER A 769 29.80 -13.18 18.31
CA SER A 769 30.93 -13.93 18.84
C SER A 769 31.78 -14.48 17.70
N LEU A 770 31.14 -15.02 16.66
CA LEU A 770 31.79 -15.54 15.45
C LEU A 770 32.49 -14.42 14.67
N GLN A 771 31.84 -13.26 14.49
CA GLN A 771 32.43 -12.05 13.89
C GLN A 771 33.76 -11.64 14.58
N ARG A 772 33.75 -11.58 15.89
CA ARG A 772 34.93 -11.18 16.68
C ARG A 772 36.05 -12.20 16.62
N GLN A 773 35.72 -13.47 16.69
CA GLN A 773 36.71 -14.56 16.68
C GLN A 773 37.40 -14.68 15.33
N LEU A 774 36.62 -14.68 14.23
CA LEU A 774 37.16 -14.85 12.89
C LEU A 774 37.60 -13.52 12.24
N ARG A 775 37.39 -12.38 12.92
CA ARG A 775 37.70 -11.01 12.45
C ARG A 775 37.09 -10.68 11.08
N ILE A 776 35.87 -11.08 10.87
CA ILE A 776 35.12 -10.91 9.62
C ILE A 776 33.99 -9.87 9.76
N GLY A 777 33.43 -9.42 8.63
CA GLY A 777 32.26 -8.54 8.63
C GLY A 777 31.01 -9.25 9.17
N TYR A 778 30.06 -8.48 9.70
CA TYR A 778 28.81 -9.01 10.29
C TYR A 778 28.04 -9.90 9.31
N ASN A 779 27.93 -9.50 8.03
CA ASN A 779 27.20 -10.27 7.00
C ASN A 779 27.86 -11.64 6.74
N ARG A 780 29.22 -11.73 6.69
CA ARG A 780 29.93 -12.99 6.51
C ARG A 780 29.76 -13.89 7.74
N ALA A 781 29.78 -13.31 8.95
CA ALA A 781 29.53 -14.05 10.18
C ALA A 781 28.08 -14.55 10.31
N ALA A 782 27.10 -13.78 9.78
CA ALA A 782 25.71 -14.19 9.70
C ALA A 782 25.51 -15.34 8.74
N ASN A 783 26.10 -15.28 7.54
CA ASN A 783 26.06 -16.35 6.53
C ASN A 783 26.71 -17.63 7.05
N LEU A 784 27.88 -17.53 7.71
CA LEU A 784 28.53 -18.68 8.35
C LEU A 784 27.66 -19.30 9.45
N MET A 785 26.98 -18.51 10.25
CA MET A 785 26.07 -19.01 11.27
C MET A 785 24.84 -19.70 10.68
N GLU A 786 24.34 -19.21 9.56
CA GLU A 786 23.26 -19.83 8.80
C GLU A 786 23.70 -21.14 8.13
N ALA A 787 24.92 -21.17 7.58
CA ALA A 787 25.54 -22.39 7.08
C ALA A 787 25.72 -23.45 8.20
N LEU A 788 26.11 -23.05 9.40
CA LEU A 788 26.19 -23.92 10.57
C LEU A 788 24.81 -24.47 11.01
N GLU A 789 23.77 -23.68 10.85
CA GLU A 789 22.38 -24.07 11.10
C GLU A 789 21.89 -25.08 10.06
N ASN A 790 22.15 -24.83 8.78
CA ASN A 790 21.81 -25.72 7.66
C ASN A 790 22.61 -27.05 7.73
N ALA A 791 23.86 -27.00 8.16
CA ALA A 791 24.67 -28.19 8.39
C ALA A 791 24.28 -28.97 9.67
N GLY A 792 23.31 -28.47 10.46
CA GLY A 792 22.85 -29.15 11.67
C GLY A 792 23.81 -29.07 12.85
N VAL A 793 24.80 -28.18 12.81
CA VAL A 793 25.75 -27.96 13.92
C VAL A 793 25.08 -27.17 15.05
N VAL A 794 24.20 -26.21 14.68
CA VAL A 794 23.42 -25.42 15.62
C VAL A 794 21.92 -25.49 15.28
N SER A 795 21.04 -25.27 16.26
CA SER A 795 19.59 -25.23 16.05
C SER A 795 19.14 -23.90 15.43
N PRO A 796 17.94 -23.85 14.80
CA PRO A 796 17.27 -22.60 14.48
C PRO A 796 17.16 -21.70 15.73
N THR A 797 17.10 -20.39 15.47
CA THR A 797 16.97 -19.37 16.50
C THR A 797 15.66 -19.51 17.26
N ASP A 798 15.70 -19.62 18.58
CA ASP A 798 14.51 -19.66 19.43
C ASP A 798 13.84 -18.26 19.57
N LEU A 799 12.69 -18.20 20.22
CA LEU A 799 11.92 -16.95 20.46
C LEU A 799 12.73 -15.87 21.23
N ASN A 800 13.83 -16.27 21.90
CA ASN A 800 14.69 -15.37 22.67
C ASN A 800 16.00 -15.02 21.94
N GLY A 801 16.15 -15.41 20.67
CA GLY A 801 17.32 -15.12 19.87
C GLY A 801 18.52 -16.05 20.12
N ASN A 802 18.35 -17.15 20.84
CA ASN A 802 19.40 -18.10 21.17
C ASN A 802 19.34 -19.34 20.25
N ARG A 803 20.51 -19.91 19.95
CA ARG A 803 20.69 -21.17 19.24
C ARG A 803 21.33 -22.22 20.16
N LYS A 804 20.96 -23.48 20.01
CA LYS A 804 21.53 -24.61 20.73
C LYS A 804 22.49 -25.37 19.83
N ILE A 805 23.58 -25.90 20.37
CA ILE A 805 24.48 -26.77 19.64
C ILE A 805 23.86 -28.16 19.56
N LEU A 806 23.75 -28.68 18.33
CA LEU A 806 23.17 -30.00 18.05
C LEU A 806 24.24 -31.09 17.80
N ALA A 807 25.40 -30.69 17.29
CA ALA A 807 26.50 -31.61 16.98
C ALA A 807 27.35 -31.90 18.25
N HIS A 808 27.72 -33.19 18.47
CA HIS A 808 28.66 -33.60 19.45
C HIS A 808 30.04 -33.80 18.82
N LYS A 809 31.12 -33.51 19.59
CA LYS A 809 32.51 -33.56 19.17
C LYS A 809 33.01 -34.94 18.73
N ASP A 810 32.22 -36.00 18.90
CA ASP A 810 32.60 -37.39 18.66
C ASP A 810 32.17 -37.95 17.29
N HIS A 811 31.68 -37.09 16.38
CA HIS A 811 31.19 -37.47 15.04
C HIS A 811 31.77 -36.59 13.90
N LEU A 812 32.91 -35.90 14.12
CA LEU A 812 33.66 -35.18 13.05
C LEU A 812 35.06 -35.73 12.87
#